data_132e55dd293dbb02fc52c109b37c1fce
#
_entry.id   132e55dd293dbb02fc52c109b37c1fce
#
_cell.length_a   1.000
_cell.length_b   1.000
_cell.length_c   1.000
_cell.angle_alpha   90.00
_cell.angle_beta   90.00
_cell.angle_gamma   90.00
#
_symmetry.space_group_name_H-M   'P 1'
#
loop_
_entity.id
_entity.type
_entity.pdbx_description
1 polymer ?
#
loop_
_entity_poly.entity_id
_entity_poly.type
_entity_poly.pdbx_seq_one_letter_code
_entity_poly.pdbx_strand_id
1 'polypeptide(L)'
;KIPVSKERQVMTIQSQIDDILRGIEELKKSEGSKFQIKAMERTRKSLQKQLDKLEKAGQDDTLTFEQLGIDRLFVDEAHEFKNLFVATKLQNVAGISNSASQKALDLFLKCRYLDEKTGGKGIIFATGTPLSNSITELHTMMRYLEYDFLRDHGLQHFDNWVAVFGEQKTDYELKPAGNGFKERTRIANYTGLPELMSMFKQVADIRTADTLKLDVPDCEYQVVQVEATSFQQELVQELADRADAINAGNVDPTIDNMLKITSDGRKLGLDPRLIDPSFEDNPDTKLNRCVENVARIHVETAEDRLTQIIFCDLGVPHKATGESEVEGEDADDAKDKKSIAEVESLEEECDFCVYDDIRDKLIARGIPAEEIAYIHDAKTEQQKSDLFDKVRNGEIRVLLGSTAKMGTGTNVQKRLIAVHDLDIPWRPADLEQRAGRIIRQGNENKNVQIFRYVTKGTFDAYSYQTLENKQKFISQIMTSKTPARKCEDVDQQALTYSEIKALCTGDERIKEKLMLENEVKELRVLAAEHRNTVFEMEDKIARFPGQEQKLTAILADLHTDREALRKLPINPERKLPVFKITIGDVEYTDRKEAAKALEDAVLAIKYADTPVKVGSFQGFDLSVTVNSNMMGGGMSACLKGAASHTTKLIESFAHNLNRLEAALYNIDSRIERTQTDLAKLRLDHEEAQKIVAEPFPQQEELDSKEERLKVLTDELNQAAIEAKKNAPKREKTCYFERSKMKRDAARLAKKPRTPKDQTKSRSKKQGIE
;
A
#
# COMPACT_ATOMS: atom_id res chain seq x y z
N LYS A 1 3.26 11.41 -23.51
CA LYS A 1 4.70 11.35 -23.83
C LYS A 1 5.33 12.74 -24.06
N ILE A 2 4.77 13.79 -23.46
CA ILE A 2 5.34 15.15 -23.53
C ILE A 2 6.22 15.32 -22.30
N PRO A 3 7.54 15.49 -22.43
CA PRO A 3 8.45 15.54 -21.30
C PRO A 3 8.33 16.87 -20.53
N VAL A 4 8.72 16.86 -19.27
CA VAL A 4 9.03 18.09 -18.54
C VAL A 4 10.39 18.62 -18.97
N SER A 5 10.68 19.90 -18.67
CA SER A 5 11.96 20.53 -19.02
C SER A 5 13.15 19.72 -18.49
N LYS A 6 14.25 19.76 -19.24
CA LYS A 6 15.49 19.06 -18.91
C LYS A 6 16.03 19.48 -17.53
N GLU A 7 15.93 20.76 -17.21
CA GLU A 7 16.34 21.34 -15.94
C GLU A 7 15.63 20.70 -14.76
N ARG A 8 14.30 20.48 -14.86
CA ARG A 8 13.51 19.82 -13.81
C ARG A 8 13.89 18.35 -13.65
N GLN A 9 14.10 17.65 -14.76
CA GLN A 9 14.55 16.26 -14.73
C GLN A 9 15.90 16.14 -14.01
N VAL A 10 16.88 16.98 -14.37
CA VAL A 10 18.21 17.02 -13.76
C VAL A 10 18.11 17.32 -12.26
N MET A 11 17.38 18.37 -11.88
CA MET A 11 17.22 18.73 -10.45
C MET A 11 16.63 17.60 -9.62
N THR A 12 15.64 16.90 -10.16
CA THR A 12 14.98 15.80 -9.41
C THR A 12 15.88 14.58 -9.28
N ILE A 13 16.58 14.18 -10.35
CA ILE A 13 17.53 13.07 -10.28
C ILE A 13 18.68 13.42 -9.34
N GLN A 14 19.18 14.65 -9.35
CA GLN A 14 20.20 15.10 -8.43
C GLN A 14 19.72 15.03 -6.97
N SER A 15 18.52 15.50 -6.68
CA SER A 15 17.92 15.40 -5.34
C SER A 15 17.81 13.93 -4.88
N GLN A 16 17.43 13.01 -5.76
CA GLN A 16 17.39 11.57 -5.45
C GLN A 16 18.79 11.00 -5.15
N ILE A 17 19.81 11.43 -5.89
CA ILE A 17 21.21 11.06 -5.63
C ILE A 17 21.66 11.57 -4.27
N ASP A 18 21.32 12.81 -3.92
CA ASP A 18 21.67 13.42 -2.63
C ASP A 18 20.98 12.72 -1.45
N ASP A 19 19.73 12.28 -1.62
CA ASP A 19 19.00 11.47 -0.63
C ASP A 19 19.68 10.12 -0.40
N ILE A 20 20.12 9.45 -1.47
CA ILE A 20 20.85 8.18 -1.37
C ILE A 20 22.19 8.38 -0.68
N LEU A 21 22.90 9.46 -1.00
CA LEU A 21 24.19 9.77 -0.35
C LEU A 21 24.03 9.99 1.16
N ARG A 22 23.01 10.74 1.57
CA ARG A 22 22.66 10.90 3.00
C ARG A 22 22.37 9.56 3.66
N GLY A 23 21.55 8.72 3.04
CA GLY A 23 21.27 7.37 3.54
C GLY A 23 22.52 6.49 3.69
N ILE A 24 23.46 6.56 2.74
CA ILE A 24 24.75 5.84 2.81
C ILE A 24 25.60 6.37 3.98
N GLU A 25 25.65 7.67 4.18
CA GLU A 25 26.42 8.27 5.29
C GLU A 25 25.85 7.87 6.66
N GLU A 26 24.53 7.87 6.79
CA GLU A 26 23.86 7.43 8.02
C GLU A 26 24.10 5.94 8.31
N LEU A 27 24.02 5.07 7.28
CA LEU A 27 24.35 3.65 7.42
C LEU A 27 25.81 3.42 7.80
N LYS A 28 26.74 4.25 7.30
CA LYS A 28 28.16 4.18 7.69
C LYS A 28 28.36 4.59 9.15
N LYS A 29 27.62 5.60 9.65
CA LYS A 29 27.70 6.07 11.05
C LYS A 29 27.08 5.07 12.04
N SER A 30 26.01 4.35 11.61
CA SER A 30 25.31 3.35 12.44
C SER A 30 25.87 1.93 12.32
N GLU A 31 27.07 1.75 11.74
CA GLU A 31 27.66 0.44 11.46
C GLU A 31 26.76 -0.51 10.66
N GLY A 32 25.93 0.07 9.78
CA GLY A 32 24.97 -0.65 8.97
C GLY A 32 25.59 -1.70 8.04
N SER A 33 24.78 -2.63 7.57
CA SER A 33 25.22 -3.77 6.74
C SER A 33 25.96 -3.30 5.48
N LYS A 34 27.18 -3.82 5.25
CA LYS A 34 27.97 -3.60 4.02
C LYS A 34 27.18 -3.93 2.75
N PHE A 35 26.21 -4.83 2.85
CA PHE A 35 25.36 -5.21 1.74
C PHE A 35 24.34 -4.12 1.38
N GLN A 36 23.72 -3.48 2.40
CA GLN A 36 22.81 -2.34 2.20
C GLN A 36 23.52 -1.17 1.55
N ILE A 37 24.72 -0.83 2.04
CA ILE A 37 25.55 0.23 1.47
C ILE A 37 25.86 -0.06 -0.01
N LYS A 38 26.25 -1.30 -0.36
CA LYS A 38 26.50 -1.71 -1.76
C LYS A 38 25.26 -1.62 -2.64
N ALA A 39 24.09 -1.96 -2.10
CA ALA A 39 22.82 -1.86 -2.85
C ALA A 39 22.52 -0.39 -3.17
N MET A 40 22.56 0.49 -2.16
CA MET A 40 22.37 1.93 -2.37
C MET A 40 23.39 2.55 -3.31
N GLU A 41 24.67 2.13 -3.25
CA GLU A 41 25.70 2.58 -4.20
C GLU A 41 25.42 2.14 -5.64
N ARG A 42 24.82 0.96 -5.87
CA ARG A 42 24.39 0.52 -7.21
C ARG A 42 23.28 1.41 -7.75
N THR A 43 22.26 1.70 -6.92
CA THR A 43 21.16 2.59 -7.29
C THR A 43 21.68 3.99 -7.60
N ARG A 44 22.58 4.55 -6.76
CA ARG A 44 23.23 5.83 -7.03
C ARG A 44 23.95 5.85 -8.39
N LYS A 45 24.71 4.78 -8.70
CA LYS A 45 25.42 4.68 -9.99
C LYS A 45 24.46 4.60 -11.19
N SER A 46 23.30 3.99 -11.01
CA SER A 46 22.26 3.93 -12.05
C SER A 46 21.66 5.31 -12.31
N LEU A 47 21.29 6.03 -11.26
CA LEU A 47 20.78 7.42 -11.37
C LEU A 47 21.85 8.37 -11.95
N GLN A 48 23.11 8.23 -11.57
CA GLN A 48 24.21 9.03 -12.14
C GLN A 48 24.34 8.79 -13.65
N LYS A 49 24.24 7.55 -14.11
CA LYS A 49 24.28 7.24 -15.55
C LYS A 49 23.08 7.85 -16.29
N GLN A 50 21.90 7.91 -15.65
CA GLN A 50 20.72 8.53 -16.21
C GLN A 50 20.93 10.05 -16.30
N LEU A 51 21.49 10.68 -15.25
CA LEU A 51 21.84 12.10 -15.24
C LEU A 51 22.84 12.41 -16.36
N ASP A 52 23.93 11.64 -16.46
CA ASP A 52 24.97 11.81 -17.49
C ASP A 52 24.40 11.68 -18.92
N LYS A 53 23.39 10.80 -19.14
CA LYS A 53 22.69 10.67 -20.42
C LYS A 53 21.86 11.90 -20.72
N LEU A 54 21.10 12.41 -19.73
CA LEU A 54 20.29 13.62 -19.89
C LEU A 54 21.16 14.85 -20.17
N GLU A 55 22.30 14.98 -19.50
CA GLU A 55 23.22 16.11 -19.74
C GLU A 55 23.83 16.09 -21.15
N LYS A 56 24.15 14.88 -21.65
CA LYS A 56 24.74 14.68 -23.00
C LYS A 56 23.70 14.76 -24.12
N ALA A 57 22.43 14.50 -23.85
CA ALA A 57 21.36 14.66 -24.83
C ALA A 57 21.24 16.14 -25.21
N GLY A 58 21.33 16.42 -26.51
CA GLY A 58 21.13 17.78 -27.04
C GLY A 58 19.77 18.34 -26.61
N GLN A 59 19.62 19.65 -26.68
CA GLN A 59 18.31 20.27 -26.53
C GLN A 59 17.49 19.87 -27.76
N ASP A 60 16.59 18.90 -27.58
CA ASP A 60 15.56 18.63 -28.56
C ASP A 60 14.56 19.82 -28.53
N ASP A 61 14.23 20.38 -29.65
CA ASP A 61 13.18 21.41 -29.84
C ASP A 61 11.77 20.81 -29.60
N THR A 62 11.62 19.86 -28.70
CA THR A 62 10.34 19.26 -28.37
C THR A 62 9.58 20.14 -27.39
N LEU A 63 8.29 20.33 -27.64
CA LEU A 63 7.40 21.04 -26.73
C LEU A 63 7.41 20.39 -25.33
N THR A 64 7.70 21.18 -24.32
CA THR A 64 7.69 20.69 -22.92
C THR A 64 6.31 20.81 -22.27
N PHE A 65 6.08 20.07 -21.19
CA PHE A 65 4.81 20.10 -20.46
C PHE A 65 4.50 21.49 -19.89
N GLU A 66 5.52 22.22 -19.47
CA GLU A 66 5.41 23.58 -18.94
C GLU A 66 4.90 24.57 -20.02
N GLN A 67 5.33 24.37 -21.28
CA GLN A 67 4.93 25.22 -22.41
C GLN A 67 3.48 25.03 -22.86
N LEU A 68 2.86 23.89 -22.48
CA LEU A 68 1.44 23.63 -22.79
C LEU A 68 0.47 24.51 -22.01
N GLY A 69 0.90 25.17 -20.95
CA GLY A 69 0.04 26.04 -20.13
C GLY A 69 -1.03 25.31 -19.33
N ILE A 70 -0.88 24.01 -19.09
CA ILE A 70 -1.85 23.18 -18.36
C ILE A 70 -1.92 23.62 -16.90
N ASP A 71 -3.14 23.69 -16.33
CA ASP A 71 -3.42 24.04 -14.93
C ASP A 71 -4.02 22.88 -14.14
N ARG A 72 -4.56 21.87 -14.82
CA ARG A 72 -5.20 20.71 -14.20
C ARG A 72 -4.78 19.42 -14.91
N LEU A 73 -4.50 18.41 -14.14
CA LEU A 73 -4.16 17.07 -14.60
C LEU A 73 -5.10 16.05 -13.95
N PHE A 74 -5.87 15.34 -14.78
CA PHE A 74 -6.70 14.24 -14.36
C PHE A 74 -6.01 12.95 -14.78
N VAL A 75 -5.81 12.04 -13.82
CA VAL A 75 -5.16 10.76 -14.04
C VAL A 75 -6.14 9.67 -13.66
N ASP A 76 -6.63 8.97 -14.65
CA ASP A 76 -7.45 7.76 -14.45
C ASP A 76 -6.53 6.55 -14.23
N GLU A 77 -7.02 5.55 -13.47
CA GLU A 77 -6.27 4.37 -13.05
C GLU A 77 -4.90 4.73 -12.42
N ALA A 78 -4.92 5.73 -11.52
CA ALA A 78 -3.70 6.29 -10.92
C ALA A 78 -2.82 5.24 -10.20
N HIS A 79 -3.38 4.10 -9.79
CA HIS A 79 -2.64 2.98 -9.22
C HIS A 79 -1.57 2.39 -10.16
N GLU A 80 -1.68 2.61 -11.48
CA GLU A 80 -0.66 2.24 -12.46
C GLU A 80 0.68 2.96 -12.28
N PHE A 81 0.70 4.08 -11.53
CA PHE A 81 1.88 4.91 -11.28
C PHE A 81 2.48 4.70 -9.87
N LYS A 82 2.07 3.66 -9.15
CA LYS A 82 2.53 3.38 -7.79
C LYS A 82 4.02 3.04 -7.67
N ASN A 83 4.67 2.59 -8.75
CA ASN A 83 6.09 2.23 -8.78
C ASN A 83 6.99 3.47 -8.90
N LEU A 84 6.72 4.50 -8.11
CA LEU A 84 7.59 5.69 -8.01
C LEU A 84 8.83 5.31 -7.19
N PHE A 85 9.99 5.72 -7.68
CA PHE A 85 11.26 5.48 -6.98
C PHE A 85 11.25 6.05 -5.56
N VAL A 86 11.74 5.26 -4.63
CA VAL A 86 11.86 5.60 -3.21
C VAL A 86 13.30 5.29 -2.76
N ALA A 87 14.00 6.31 -2.29
CA ALA A 87 15.26 6.10 -1.60
C ALA A 87 14.98 5.57 -0.19
N THR A 88 15.44 4.35 0.11
CA THR A 88 15.24 3.71 1.42
C THR A 88 16.46 2.87 1.81
N LYS A 89 16.75 2.81 3.11
CA LYS A 89 17.72 1.90 3.72
C LYS A 89 17.16 0.49 3.88
N LEU A 90 15.82 0.35 3.82
CA LEU A 90 15.14 -0.92 3.95
C LEU A 90 15.24 -1.70 2.65
N GLN A 91 15.33 -3.03 2.76
CA GLN A 91 15.42 -3.92 1.61
C GLN A 91 14.21 -4.82 1.54
N ASN A 92 13.76 -5.10 0.30
CA ASN A 92 12.63 -5.99 0.03
C ASN A 92 11.36 -5.60 0.81
N VAL A 93 11.06 -4.29 0.83
CA VAL A 93 9.81 -3.79 1.40
C VAL A 93 8.70 -4.00 0.37
N ALA A 94 7.64 -4.67 0.81
CA ALA A 94 6.46 -4.90 0.01
C ALA A 94 5.82 -3.56 -0.47
N GLY A 95 5.36 -3.52 -1.71
CA GLY A 95 4.72 -2.33 -2.30
C GLY A 95 5.65 -1.16 -2.63
N ILE A 96 6.97 -1.29 -2.38
CA ILE A 96 7.98 -0.28 -2.73
C ILE A 96 8.90 -0.80 -3.83
N SER A 97 8.95 -0.06 -4.93
CA SER A 97 9.89 -0.35 -6.01
C SER A 97 11.24 0.30 -5.77
N ASN A 98 12.30 -0.50 -5.80
CA ASN A 98 13.69 -0.03 -5.81
C ASN A 98 14.17 0.35 -7.21
N SER A 99 13.36 0.11 -8.24
CA SER A 99 13.61 0.52 -9.62
C SER A 99 12.70 1.70 -9.98
N ALA A 100 13.26 2.69 -10.68
CA ALA A 100 12.48 3.85 -11.11
C ALA A 100 11.68 3.51 -12.36
N SER A 101 10.35 3.45 -12.25
CA SER A 101 9.49 3.47 -13.43
C SER A 101 9.55 4.84 -14.09
N GLN A 102 9.95 4.88 -15.35
CA GLN A 102 10.04 6.15 -16.13
C GLN A 102 8.69 6.86 -16.19
N LYS A 103 7.59 6.10 -16.38
CA LYS A 103 6.24 6.68 -16.41
C LYS A 103 5.83 7.30 -15.07
N ALA A 104 6.20 6.65 -13.95
CA ALA A 104 5.90 7.16 -12.61
C ALA A 104 6.73 8.41 -12.28
N LEU A 105 8.02 8.41 -12.65
CA LEU A 105 8.87 9.58 -12.49
C LEU A 105 8.39 10.77 -13.33
N ASP A 106 8.04 10.54 -14.61
CA ASP A 106 7.52 11.57 -15.50
C ASP A 106 6.21 12.19 -14.96
N LEU A 107 5.30 11.34 -14.46
CA LEU A 107 4.09 11.81 -13.79
C LEU A 107 4.41 12.62 -12.54
N PHE A 108 5.33 12.15 -11.71
CA PHE A 108 5.72 12.84 -10.48
C PHE A 108 6.27 14.24 -10.76
N LEU A 109 7.13 14.39 -11.76
CA LEU A 109 7.67 15.68 -12.19
C LEU A 109 6.57 16.64 -12.64
N LYS A 110 5.57 16.15 -13.38
CA LYS A 110 4.39 16.92 -13.81
C LYS A 110 3.53 17.35 -12.62
N CYS A 111 3.32 16.44 -11.66
CA CYS A 111 2.59 16.74 -10.44
C CYS A 111 3.32 17.82 -9.62
N ARG A 112 4.63 17.72 -9.43
CA ARG A 112 5.40 18.74 -8.70
C ARG A 112 5.33 20.12 -9.39
N TYR A 113 5.43 20.14 -10.72
CA TYR A 113 5.26 21.40 -11.48
C TYR A 113 3.88 22.02 -11.26
N LEU A 114 2.81 21.21 -11.32
CA LEU A 114 1.45 21.70 -11.13
C LEU A 114 1.20 22.16 -9.68
N ASP A 115 1.74 21.46 -8.67
CA ASP A 115 1.66 21.88 -7.27
C ASP A 115 2.29 23.27 -7.07
N GLU A 116 3.49 23.48 -7.59
CA GLU A 116 4.16 24.79 -7.56
C GLU A 116 3.33 25.88 -8.25
N LYS A 117 2.74 25.56 -9.42
CA LYS A 117 1.95 26.51 -10.21
C LYS A 117 0.60 26.84 -9.57
N THR A 118 -0.05 25.86 -8.94
CA THR A 118 -1.47 25.98 -8.52
C THR A 118 -1.65 26.02 -7.02
N GLY A 119 -0.56 25.89 -6.23
CA GLY A 119 -0.62 25.80 -4.78
C GLY A 119 -1.32 24.52 -4.30
N GLY A 120 -0.97 23.38 -4.89
CA GLY A 120 -1.46 22.06 -4.51
C GLY A 120 -2.89 21.73 -4.98
N LYS A 121 -3.40 22.41 -6.01
CA LYS A 121 -4.81 22.26 -6.49
C LYS A 121 -4.92 21.80 -7.94
N GLY A 122 -3.82 21.34 -8.54
CA GLY A 122 -3.76 21.04 -9.98
C GLY A 122 -3.92 19.57 -10.33
N ILE A 123 -3.98 18.65 -9.37
CA ILE A 123 -3.87 17.21 -9.59
C ILE A 123 -5.12 16.51 -9.09
N ILE A 124 -5.73 15.70 -9.94
CA ILE A 124 -6.88 14.86 -9.60
C ILE A 124 -6.59 13.43 -10.05
N PHE A 125 -6.52 12.51 -9.10
CA PHE A 125 -6.38 11.08 -9.34
C PHE A 125 -7.71 10.38 -9.19
N ALA A 126 -8.00 9.44 -10.11
CA ALA A 126 -9.12 8.52 -10.00
C ALA A 126 -8.59 7.09 -10.03
N THR A 127 -9.05 6.26 -9.10
CA THR A 127 -8.72 4.83 -9.07
C THR A 127 -9.74 4.06 -8.26
N GLY A 128 -10.07 2.85 -8.71
CA GLY A 128 -10.86 1.89 -7.94
C GLY A 128 -10.05 1.19 -6.84
N THR A 129 -8.71 1.22 -6.91
CA THR A 129 -7.83 0.43 -6.05
C THR A 129 -6.61 1.24 -5.60
N PRO A 130 -6.78 2.24 -4.72
CA PRO A 130 -5.67 3.07 -4.23
C PRO A 130 -4.63 2.25 -3.46
N LEU A 131 -5.06 1.14 -2.85
CA LEU A 131 -4.25 0.11 -2.20
C LEU A 131 -4.48 -1.21 -2.90
N SER A 132 -3.44 -1.82 -3.43
CA SER A 132 -3.55 -3.12 -4.10
C SER A 132 -2.78 -4.24 -3.38
N ASN A 133 -1.66 -3.93 -2.72
CA ASN A 133 -0.81 -4.91 -2.06
C ASN A 133 -0.42 -4.53 -0.64
N SER A 134 0.09 -3.34 -0.42
CA SER A 134 0.66 -2.92 0.86
C SER A 134 0.27 -1.48 1.21
N ILE A 135 0.22 -1.18 2.51
CA ILE A 135 -0.04 0.17 3.03
C ILE A 135 1.05 1.16 2.58
N THR A 136 2.25 0.69 2.27
CA THR A 136 3.33 1.52 1.73
C THR A 136 2.94 2.24 0.43
N GLU A 137 1.98 1.69 -0.33
CA GLU A 137 1.46 2.33 -1.54
C GLU A 137 0.78 3.67 -1.23
N LEU A 138 0.23 3.85 -0.02
CA LEU A 138 -0.32 5.15 0.42
C LEU A 138 0.75 6.24 0.44
N HIS A 139 1.95 5.93 0.95
CA HIS A 139 3.04 6.91 0.94
C HIS A 139 3.33 7.42 -0.47
N THR A 140 3.31 6.53 -1.46
CA THR A 140 3.50 6.92 -2.86
C THR A 140 2.37 7.81 -3.36
N MET A 141 1.10 7.48 -3.06
CA MET A 141 -0.05 8.32 -3.44
C MET A 141 0.01 9.70 -2.77
N MET A 142 0.34 9.75 -1.48
CA MET A 142 0.52 11.00 -0.75
C MET A 142 1.66 11.84 -1.32
N ARG A 143 2.75 11.24 -1.80
CA ARG A 143 3.83 11.97 -2.49
C ARG A 143 3.38 12.65 -3.78
N TYR A 144 2.40 12.09 -4.48
CA TYR A 144 1.83 12.74 -5.65
C TYR A 144 0.87 13.88 -5.28
N LEU A 145 0.05 13.68 -4.24
CA LEU A 145 -1.13 14.52 -3.95
C LEU A 145 -0.88 15.59 -2.88
N GLU A 146 0.04 15.33 -1.93
CA GLU A 146 0.27 16.20 -0.77
C GLU A 146 1.76 16.26 -0.37
N TYR A 147 2.64 16.32 -1.35
CA TYR A 147 4.10 16.30 -1.12
C TYR A 147 4.57 17.38 -0.14
N ASP A 148 4.04 18.60 -0.27
CA ASP A 148 4.45 19.72 0.59
C ASP A 148 4.01 19.49 2.04
N PHE A 149 2.83 18.91 2.27
CA PHE A 149 2.39 18.50 3.59
C PHE A 149 3.33 17.44 4.20
N LEU A 150 3.69 16.41 3.42
CA LEU A 150 4.66 15.40 3.87
C LEU A 150 6.02 16.02 4.20
N ARG A 151 6.49 16.95 3.38
CA ARG A 151 7.78 17.67 3.61
C ARG A 151 7.74 18.47 4.90
N ASP A 152 6.67 19.24 5.12
CA ASP A 152 6.53 20.12 6.28
C ASP A 152 6.45 19.34 7.61
N HIS A 153 6.04 18.04 7.53
CA HIS A 153 6.03 17.11 8.66
C HIS A 153 7.23 16.16 8.70
N GLY A 154 8.19 16.29 7.77
CA GLY A 154 9.38 15.43 7.69
C GLY A 154 9.09 14.00 7.21
N LEU A 155 7.92 13.75 6.62
CA LEU A 155 7.44 12.43 6.18
C LEU A 155 7.63 12.16 4.67
N GLN A 156 8.24 13.09 3.92
CA GLN A 156 8.49 12.93 2.50
C GLN A 156 9.48 11.80 2.19
N HIS A 157 10.37 11.50 3.13
CA HIS A 157 11.31 10.37 3.04
C HIS A 157 10.66 9.12 3.62
N PHE A 158 10.69 8.04 2.85
CA PHE A 158 10.03 6.79 3.22
C PHE A 158 10.49 6.23 4.57
N ASP A 159 11.79 6.28 4.85
CA ASP A 159 12.34 5.76 6.10
C ASP A 159 11.77 6.50 7.33
N ASN A 160 11.53 7.81 7.23
CA ASN A 160 10.90 8.59 8.29
C ASN A 160 9.41 8.24 8.43
N TRP A 161 8.72 8.06 7.29
CA TRP A 161 7.32 7.66 7.28
C TRP A 161 7.14 6.27 7.93
N VAL A 162 8.03 5.32 7.59
CA VAL A 162 8.03 3.98 8.22
C VAL A 162 8.37 4.06 9.71
N ALA A 163 9.27 4.96 10.13
CA ALA A 163 9.57 5.13 11.55
C ALA A 163 8.35 5.58 12.37
N VAL A 164 7.38 6.27 11.75
CA VAL A 164 6.15 6.71 12.40
C VAL A 164 5.03 5.67 12.29
N PHE A 165 4.85 5.07 11.11
CA PHE A 165 3.70 4.23 10.82
C PHE A 165 4.03 2.73 10.68
N GLY A 166 5.30 2.34 10.65
CA GLY A 166 5.73 0.95 10.47
C GLY A 166 6.51 0.42 11.66
N GLU A 167 6.19 -0.79 12.08
CA GLU A 167 6.97 -1.54 13.06
C GLU A 167 7.90 -2.50 12.33
N GLN A 168 9.19 -2.22 12.39
CA GLN A 168 10.19 -3.07 11.79
C GLN A 168 10.47 -4.26 12.71
N LYS A 169 10.39 -5.47 12.15
CA LYS A 169 10.76 -6.70 12.84
C LYS A 169 11.92 -7.35 12.10
N THR A 170 12.97 -7.63 12.83
CA THR A 170 14.09 -8.40 12.34
C THR A 170 13.89 -9.85 12.72
N ASP A 171 13.57 -10.68 11.73
CA ASP A 171 13.43 -12.12 11.89
C ASP A 171 14.59 -12.82 11.20
N TYR A 172 14.98 -13.96 11.78
CA TYR A 172 15.95 -14.85 11.16
C TYR A 172 15.21 -15.77 10.18
N GLU A 173 15.19 -15.39 8.91
CA GLU A 173 14.68 -16.25 7.84
C GLU A 173 15.76 -17.27 7.44
N LEU A 174 15.37 -18.52 7.20
CA LEU A 174 16.28 -19.49 6.57
C LEU A 174 16.77 -18.92 5.24
N LYS A 175 18.07 -18.96 5.03
CA LYS A 175 18.61 -18.62 3.71
C LYS A 175 17.95 -19.50 2.67
N PRO A 176 17.66 -18.97 1.45
CA PRO A 176 17.14 -19.79 0.37
C PRO A 176 17.97 -21.05 0.09
N ALA A 177 19.26 -21.04 0.46
CA ALA A 177 20.18 -22.17 0.37
C ALA A 177 20.10 -23.15 1.54
N GLY A 178 19.19 -22.95 2.55
CA GLY A 178 19.00 -23.84 3.69
C GLY A 178 20.18 -23.99 4.66
N ASN A 179 21.32 -23.42 4.37
CA ASN A 179 22.52 -23.52 5.20
C ASN A 179 22.70 -22.25 6.07
N GLY A 180 21.83 -22.08 7.07
CA GLY A 180 21.88 -21.02 8.05
C GLY A 180 20.77 -19.99 7.92
N PHE A 181 20.65 -19.14 8.95
CA PHE A 181 19.67 -18.08 9.01
C PHE A 181 20.24 -16.79 8.39
N LYS A 182 19.38 -16.04 7.68
CA LYS A 182 19.66 -14.69 7.23
C LYS A 182 18.79 -13.75 8.05
N GLU A 183 19.42 -12.80 8.70
CA GLU A 183 18.71 -11.69 9.31
C GLU A 183 18.01 -10.88 8.22
N ARG A 184 16.70 -10.72 8.33
CA ARG A 184 15.89 -9.93 7.41
C ARG A 184 14.99 -9.00 8.20
N THR A 185 15.21 -7.72 8.01
CA THR A 185 14.34 -6.70 8.56
C THR A 185 13.23 -6.40 7.54
N ARG A 186 11.99 -6.57 7.98
CA ARG A 186 10.79 -6.22 7.21
C ARG A 186 9.86 -5.37 8.05
N ILE A 187 8.95 -4.66 7.39
CA ILE A 187 7.81 -4.06 8.08
C ILE A 187 6.86 -5.21 8.41
N ALA A 188 6.74 -5.53 9.70
CA ALA A 188 5.86 -6.61 10.15
C ALA A 188 4.45 -6.10 10.43
N ASN A 189 4.36 -4.91 10.99
CA ASN A 189 3.10 -4.28 11.36
C ASN A 189 3.08 -2.82 10.95
N TYR A 190 1.87 -2.31 10.72
CA TYR A 190 1.62 -0.88 10.63
C TYR A 190 0.92 -0.39 11.88
N THR A 191 1.30 0.79 12.35
CA THR A 191 0.78 1.44 13.55
C THR A 191 0.25 2.83 13.21
N GLY A 192 -0.62 3.40 14.05
CA GLY A 192 -1.13 4.75 13.78
C GLY A 192 -2.01 4.84 12.53
N LEU A 193 -2.71 3.76 12.17
CA LEU A 193 -3.56 3.73 10.98
C LEU A 193 -4.68 4.79 11.00
N PRO A 194 -5.34 5.10 12.13
CA PRO A 194 -6.33 6.18 12.18
C PRO A 194 -5.74 7.52 11.78
N GLU A 195 -4.54 7.82 12.27
CA GLU A 195 -3.81 9.05 11.97
C GLU A 195 -3.40 9.09 10.49
N LEU A 196 -2.85 8.00 9.97
CA LEU A 196 -2.48 7.87 8.56
C LEU A 196 -3.69 8.05 7.63
N MET A 197 -4.82 7.40 7.96
CA MET A 197 -6.05 7.54 7.18
C MET A 197 -6.67 8.93 7.31
N SER A 198 -6.54 9.58 8.45
CA SER A 198 -6.96 10.96 8.63
C SER A 198 -6.16 11.93 7.77
N MET A 199 -4.84 11.70 7.63
CA MET A 199 -3.99 12.45 6.71
C MET A 199 -4.43 12.23 5.27
N PHE A 200 -4.52 10.98 4.82
CA PHE A 200 -4.90 10.65 3.45
C PHE A 200 -6.29 11.17 3.06
N LYS A 201 -7.27 11.11 3.98
CA LYS A 201 -8.63 11.64 3.75
C LYS A 201 -8.71 13.16 3.58
N GLN A 202 -7.65 13.91 3.89
CA GLN A 202 -7.62 15.35 3.61
C GLN A 202 -7.54 15.62 2.09
N VAL A 203 -6.97 14.69 1.34
CA VAL A 203 -6.80 14.80 -0.13
C VAL A 203 -7.58 13.74 -0.91
N ALA A 204 -8.30 12.84 -0.23
CA ALA A 204 -9.02 11.74 -0.86
C ALA A 204 -10.52 11.75 -0.52
N ASP A 205 -11.37 11.65 -1.54
CA ASP A 205 -12.80 11.33 -1.41
C ASP A 205 -13.01 9.84 -1.71
N ILE A 206 -13.31 9.07 -0.66
CA ILE A 206 -13.46 7.61 -0.73
C ILE A 206 -14.95 7.27 -0.77
N ARG A 207 -15.39 6.64 -1.85
CA ARG A 207 -16.76 6.18 -2.06
C ARG A 207 -16.78 4.69 -2.34
N THR A 208 -17.54 3.96 -1.57
CA THR A 208 -17.75 2.51 -1.76
C THR A 208 -19.07 2.22 -2.46
N ALA A 209 -19.19 1.06 -3.07
CA ALA A 209 -20.41 0.63 -3.76
C ALA A 209 -21.66 0.72 -2.87
N ASP A 210 -21.52 0.43 -1.58
CA ASP A 210 -22.63 0.50 -0.60
C ASP A 210 -23.15 1.93 -0.40
N THR A 211 -22.29 2.95 -0.62
CA THR A 211 -22.66 4.37 -0.46
C THR A 211 -23.20 4.97 -1.75
N LEU A 212 -22.97 4.32 -2.89
CA LEU A 212 -23.36 4.77 -4.21
C LEU A 212 -24.56 3.95 -4.68
N LYS A 213 -25.69 4.61 -4.91
CA LYS A 213 -26.86 3.98 -5.58
C LYS A 213 -26.63 3.98 -7.08
N LEU A 214 -25.78 3.07 -7.55
CA LEU A 214 -25.50 2.92 -8.98
C LEU A 214 -26.59 2.06 -9.62
N ASP A 215 -26.98 2.42 -10.84
CA ASP A 215 -27.84 1.61 -11.69
C ASP A 215 -26.99 0.52 -12.35
N VAL A 216 -26.79 -0.57 -11.63
CA VAL A 216 -25.99 -1.74 -12.04
C VAL A 216 -26.81 -3.01 -11.83
N PRO A 217 -26.54 -4.10 -12.57
CA PRO A 217 -27.27 -5.35 -12.40
C PRO A 217 -27.03 -5.98 -11.02
N ASP A 218 -28.03 -6.72 -10.55
CA ASP A 218 -27.88 -7.63 -9.43
C ASP A 218 -27.00 -8.81 -9.83
N CYS A 219 -26.02 -9.15 -8.99
CA CYS A 219 -25.02 -10.16 -9.30
C CYS A 219 -25.12 -11.36 -8.37
N GLU A 220 -25.28 -12.54 -8.97
CA GLU A 220 -25.22 -13.83 -8.27
C GLU A 220 -23.80 -14.41 -8.38
N TYR A 221 -23.17 -14.69 -7.23
CA TYR A 221 -21.88 -15.36 -7.18
C TYR A 221 -22.06 -16.86 -6.99
N GLN A 222 -21.56 -17.65 -7.94
CA GLN A 222 -21.62 -19.12 -7.90
C GLN A 222 -20.21 -19.72 -7.77
N VAL A 223 -19.96 -20.43 -6.67
CA VAL A 223 -18.70 -21.16 -6.47
C VAL A 223 -18.87 -22.59 -6.98
N VAL A 224 -18.21 -22.91 -8.07
CA VAL A 224 -18.19 -24.25 -8.67
C VAL A 224 -17.00 -25.02 -8.11
N GLN A 225 -17.30 -25.94 -7.20
CA GLN A 225 -16.28 -26.76 -6.55
C GLN A 225 -16.16 -28.11 -7.27
N VAL A 226 -14.93 -28.52 -7.57
CA VAL A 226 -14.58 -29.85 -8.06
C VAL A 226 -13.60 -30.52 -7.12
N GLU A 227 -13.70 -31.82 -6.97
CA GLU A 227 -12.75 -32.60 -6.15
C GLU A 227 -11.46 -32.83 -6.94
N ALA A 228 -10.30 -32.75 -6.23
CA ALA A 228 -9.04 -33.09 -6.86
C ALA A 228 -9.01 -34.58 -7.24
N THR A 229 -8.55 -34.88 -8.46
CA THR A 229 -8.32 -36.27 -8.89
C THR A 229 -7.22 -36.93 -8.04
N SER A 230 -7.23 -38.26 -7.94
CA SER A 230 -6.19 -39.00 -7.19
C SER A 230 -4.79 -38.60 -7.66
N PHE A 231 -4.65 -38.36 -8.94
CA PHE A 231 -3.39 -37.93 -9.55
C PHE A 231 -3.00 -36.50 -9.13
N GLN A 232 -3.93 -35.56 -9.10
CA GLN A 232 -3.68 -34.21 -8.57
C GLN A 232 -3.25 -34.25 -7.10
N GLN A 233 -3.88 -35.13 -6.29
CA GLN A 233 -3.51 -35.31 -4.89
C GLN A 233 -2.07 -35.85 -4.75
N GLU A 234 -1.64 -36.78 -5.63
CA GLU A 234 -0.24 -37.26 -5.64
C GLU A 234 0.74 -36.15 -5.97
N LEU A 235 0.45 -35.31 -6.97
CA LEU A 235 1.31 -34.17 -7.34
C LEU A 235 1.33 -33.09 -6.24
N VAL A 236 0.21 -32.86 -5.56
CA VAL A 236 0.17 -31.93 -4.40
C VAL A 236 1.10 -32.46 -3.30
N GLN A 237 1.11 -33.79 -3.04
CA GLN A 237 2.02 -34.37 -2.05
C GLN A 237 3.50 -34.24 -2.49
N GLU A 238 3.78 -34.37 -3.78
CA GLU A 238 5.14 -34.16 -4.32
C GLU A 238 5.61 -32.70 -4.16
N LEU A 239 4.69 -31.71 -4.30
CA LEU A 239 4.98 -30.31 -3.98
C LEU A 239 5.34 -30.12 -2.51
N ALA A 240 4.66 -30.85 -1.58
CA ALA A 240 5.01 -30.85 -0.17
C ALA A 240 6.40 -31.43 0.10
N ASP A 241 6.75 -32.54 -0.57
CA ASP A 241 8.07 -33.15 -0.42
C ASP A 241 9.18 -32.22 -0.96
N ARG A 242 8.92 -31.49 -2.04
CA ARG A 242 9.81 -30.43 -2.56
C ARG A 242 9.98 -29.29 -1.55
N ALA A 243 8.89 -28.83 -0.93
CA ALA A 243 8.93 -27.81 0.10
C ALA A 243 9.73 -28.27 1.34
N ASP A 244 9.57 -29.54 1.74
CA ASP A 244 10.38 -30.15 2.80
C ASP A 244 11.88 -30.17 2.45
N ALA A 245 12.24 -30.51 1.22
CA ALA A 245 13.62 -30.53 0.73
C ALA A 245 14.25 -29.11 0.70
N ILE A 246 13.48 -28.09 0.30
CA ILE A 246 13.91 -26.69 0.32
C ILE A 246 14.11 -26.22 1.76
N ASN A 247 13.15 -26.51 2.65
CA ASN A 247 13.23 -26.12 4.06
C ASN A 247 14.41 -26.81 4.79
N ALA A 248 14.75 -28.04 4.40
CA ALA A 248 15.93 -28.74 4.89
C ALA A 248 17.26 -28.24 4.29
N GLY A 249 17.22 -27.32 3.32
CA GLY A 249 18.40 -26.77 2.67
C GLY A 249 19.10 -27.73 1.69
N ASN A 250 18.40 -28.73 1.22
CA ASN A 250 18.97 -29.79 0.36
C ASN A 250 18.89 -29.45 -1.14
N VAL A 251 18.35 -28.29 -1.51
CA VAL A 251 18.10 -27.88 -2.90
C VAL A 251 18.68 -26.49 -3.16
N ASP A 252 19.34 -26.31 -4.33
CA ASP A 252 19.80 -24.99 -4.75
C ASP A 252 18.60 -24.11 -5.12
N PRO A 253 18.49 -22.89 -4.56
CA PRO A 253 17.37 -21.97 -4.82
C PRO A 253 17.19 -21.56 -6.29
N THR A 254 18.25 -21.69 -7.11
CA THR A 254 18.19 -21.45 -8.56
C THR A 254 17.52 -22.62 -9.30
N ILE A 255 17.52 -23.81 -8.71
CA ILE A 255 16.89 -25.02 -9.27
C ILE A 255 15.42 -25.09 -8.84
N ASP A 256 15.15 -24.92 -7.53
CA ASP A 256 13.81 -24.93 -6.96
C ASP A 256 13.68 -24.00 -5.76
N ASN A 257 12.51 -23.39 -5.60
CA ASN A 257 12.22 -22.45 -4.52
C ASN A 257 10.71 -22.39 -4.25
N MET A 258 10.31 -21.75 -3.11
CA MET A 258 8.90 -21.69 -2.70
C MET A 258 8.01 -20.98 -3.73
N LEU A 259 8.53 -20.00 -4.46
CA LEU A 259 7.79 -19.29 -5.51
C LEU A 259 7.46 -20.23 -6.67
N LYS A 260 8.43 -21.04 -7.08
CA LYS A 260 8.24 -22.05 -8.14
C LYS A 260 7.23 -23.12 -7.73
N ILE A 261 7.32 -23.62 -6.47
CA ILE A 261 6.32 -24.55 -5.92
C ILE A 261 4.92 -23.93 -5.96
N THR A 262 4.80 -22.65 -5.58
CA THR A 262 3.51 -21.94 -5.59
C THR A 262 2.97 -21.80 -7.03
N SER A 263 3.83 -21.49 -8.02
CA SER A 263 3.46 -21.43 -9.44
C SER A 263 3.00 -22.79 -9.95
N ASP A 264 3.77 -23.86 -9.68
CA ASP A 264 3.42 -25.21 -10.06
C ASP A 264 2.10 -25.67 -9.40
N GLY A 265 1.87 -25.30 -8.14
CA GLY A 265 0.63 -25.58 -7.43
C GLY A 265 -0.60 -24.88 -8.03
N ARG A 266 -0.45 -23.65 -8.52
CA ARG A 266 -1.53 -22.94 -9.26
C ARG A 266 -1.82 -23.59 -10.60
N LYS A 267 -0.77 -23.97 -11.36
CA LYS A 267 -0.91 -24.70 -12.62
C LYS A 267 -1.65 -26.03 -12.40
N LEU A 268 -1.26 -26.76 -11.36
CA LEU A 268 -1.90 -28.02 -10.97
C LEU A 268 -3.37 -27.83 -10.55
N GLY A 269 -3.68 -26.77 -9.82
CA GLY A 269 -5.05 -26.42 -9.46
C GLY A 269 -5.93 -26.08 -10.67
N LEU A 270 -5.34 -25.47 -11.72
CA LEU A 270 -6.05 -25.19 -12.96
C LEU A 270 -6.21 -26.44 -13.82
N ASP A 271 -5.13 -27.02 -14.26
CA ASP A 271 -5.12 -28.26 -15.06
C ASP A 271 -3.75 -28.94 -14.98
N PRO A 272 -3.68 -30.25 -14.64
CA PRO A 272 -2.43 -30.99 -14.59
C PRO A 272 -1.62 -30.99 -15.91
N ARG A 273 -2.27 -30.84 -17.05
CA ARG A 273 -1.64 -30.78 -18.38
C ARG A 273 -0.74 -29.56 -18.56
N LEU A 274 -0.90 -28.52 -17.70
CA LEU A 274 0.05 -27.40 -17.63
C LEU A 274 1.41 -27.78 -17.00
N ILE A 275 1.45 -28.89 -16.27
CA ILE A 275 2.69 -29.46 -15.73
C ILE A 275 3.30 -30.43 -16.75
N ASP A 276 2.49 -31.36 -17.27
CA ASP A 276 2.89 -32.30 -18.32
C ASP A 276 1.73 -32.54 -19.29
N PRO A 277 1.87 -32.12 -20.57
CA PRO A 277 0.83 -32.29 -21.60
C PRO A 277 0.46 -33.72 -21.90
N SER A 278 1.26 -34.73 -21.45
CA SER A 278 0.96 -36.15 -21.65
C SER A 278 -0.19 -36.69 -20.77
N PHE A 279 -0.69 -35.90 -19.83
CA PHE A 279 -1.85 -36.30 -19.02
C PHE A 279 -3.12 -36.32 -19.83
N GLU A 280 -3.97 -37.29 -19.51
CA GLU A 280 -5.28 -37.41 -20.11
C GLU A 280 -6.24 -36.31 -19.56
N ASP A 281 -7.13 -35.85 -20.41
CA ASP A 281 -8.19 -34.93 -20.01
C ASP A 281 -9.20 -35.66 -19.10
N ASN A 282 -9.42 -35.12 -17.89
CA ASN A 282 -10.39 -35.67 -16.96
C ASN A 282 -11.70 -34.82 -17.05
N PRO A 283 -12.87 -35.47 -17.29
CA PRO A 283 -14.14 -34.77 -17.41
C PRO A 283 -14.52 -33.96 -16.16
N ASP A 284 -14.06 -34.34 -14.99
CA ASP A 284 -14.44 -33.72 -13.72
C ASP A 284 -13.49 -32.57 -13.31
N THR A 285 -12.74 -32.00 -14.24
CA THR A 285 -11.90 -30.82 -13.94
C THR A 285 -12.73 -29.53 -13.94
N LYS A 286 -12.23 -28.50 -13.22
CA LYS A 286 -12.86 -27.17 -13.24
C LYS A 286 -12.91 -26.56 -14.64
N LEU A 287 -11.94 -26.86 -15.50
CA LEU A 287 -11.93 -26.43 -16.89
C LEU A 287 -13.14 -27.01 -17.65
N ASN A 288 -13.41 -28.32 -17.53
CA ASN A 288 -14.56 -28.97 -18.17
C ASN A 288 -15.88 -28.46 -17.60
N ARG A 289 -15.98 -28.21 -16.28
CA ARG A 289 -17.15 -27.56 -15.67
C ARG A 289 -17.36 -26.13 -16.18
N CYS A 290 -16.29 -25.38 -16.43
CA CYS A 290 -16.42 -24.06 -17.06
C CYS A 290 -17.01 -24.19 -18.47
N VAL A 291 -16.49 -25.09 -19.30
CA VAL A 291 -16.99 -25.36 -20.65
C VAL A 291 -18.47 -25.75 -20.62
N GLU A 292 -18.90 -26.59 -19.66
CA GLU A 292 -20.30 -26.98 -19.49
C GLU A 292 -21.18 -25.76 -19.17
N ASN A 293 -20.82 -24.94 -18.23
CA ASN A 293 -21.56 -23.73 -17.86
C ASN A 293 -21.65 -22.74 -19.01
N VAL A 294 -20.53 -22.50 -19.71
CA VAL A 294 -20.51 -21.60 -20.87
C VAL A 294 -21.43 -22.11 -21.98
N ALA A 295 -21.36 -23.40 -22.29
CA ALA A 295 -22.22 -23.99 -23.32
C ALA A 295 -23.70 -23.94 -22.93
N ARG A 296 -24.05 -24.23 -21.68
CA ARG A 296 -25.42 -24.12 -21.15
C ARG A 296 -25.97 -22.70 -21.30
N ILE A 297 -25.24 -21.70 -20.79
CA ILE A 297 -25.64 -20.27 -20.86
C ILE A 297 -25.75 -19.82 -22.31
N HIS A 298 -24.81 -20.26 -23.18
CA HIS A 298 -24.87 -19.94 -24.61
C HIS A 298 -26.19 -20.42 -25.26
N VAL A 299 -26.66 -21.61 -24.94
CA VAL A 299 -27.92 -22.13 -25.43
C VAL A 299 -29.12 -21.40 -24.82
N GLU A 300 -29.12 -21.21 -23.48
CA GLU A 300 -30.21 -20.55 -22.74
C GLU A 300 -30.44 -19.10 -23.21
N THR A 301 -29.40 -18.44 -23.71
CA THR A 301 -29.44 -17.02 -24.10
C THR A 301 -29.28 -16.81 -25.60
N ALA A 302 -29.61 -17.83 -26.40
CA ALA A 302 -29.39 -17.79 -27.85
C ALA A 302 -30.25 -16.71 -28.56
N GLU A 303 -31.51 -16.50 -28.12
CA GLU A 303 -32.42 -15.51 -28.69
C GLU A 303 -31.91 -14.07 -28.51
N ASP A 304 -31.40 -13.77 -27.30
CA ASP A 304 -30.91 -12.43 -26.95
C ASP A 304 -29.44 -12.22 -27.32
N ARG A 305 -28.75 -13.26 -27.81
CA ARG A 305 -27.33 -13.26 -28.14
C ARG A 305 -26.46 -12.67 -27.02
N LEU A 306 -26.75 -13.08 -25.76
CA LEU A 306 -25.98 -12.58 -24.62
C LEU A 306 -24.55 -13.15 -24.64
N THR A 307 -23.65 -12.41 -24.00
CA THR A 307 -22.20 -12.64 -24.09
C THR A 307 -21.62 -13.10 -22.75
N GLN A 308 -20.51 -13.81 -22.80
CA GLN A 308 -19.80 -14.33 -21.64
C GLN A 308 -18.32 -14.04 -21.73
N ILE A 309 -17.65 -13.85 -20.58
CA ILE A 309 -16.21 -13.67 -20.49
C ILE A 309 -15.62 -14.78 -19.65
N ILE A 310 -14.52 -15.36 -20.13
CA ILE A 310 -13.70 -16.30 -19.37
C ILE A 310 -12.35 -15.63 -19.06
N PHE A 311 -12.09 -15.42 -17.77
CA PHE A 311 -10.80 -14.93 -17.29
C PHE A 311 -9.87 -16.10 -16.94
N CYS A 312 -8.70 -16.12 -17.56
CA CYS A 312 -7.65 -17.07 -17.26
C CYS A 312 -6.27 -16.42 -17.52
N ASP A 313 -5.45 -16.30 -16.46
CA ASP A 313 -4.12 -15.72 -16.54
C ASP A 313 -3.03 -16.77 -16.78
N LEU A 314 -3.34 -18.06 -16.57
CA LEU A 314 -2.45 -19.18 -16.77
C LEU A 314 -2.75 -19.90 -18.11
N GLY A 315 -1.70 -20.47 -18.75
CA GLY A 315 -1.86 -21.24 -20.00
C GLY A 315 -2.37 -20.41 -21.17
N VAL A 316 -1.97 -19.14 -21.24
CA VAL A 316 -2.30 -18.21 -22.34
C VAL A 316 -1.63 -18.65 -23.65
N PRO A 317 -2.19 -18.31 -24.85
CA PRO A 317 -1.59 -18.63 -26.13
C PRO A 317 -0.17 -18.07 -26.24
N HIS A 318 0.81 -18.93 -26.53
CA HIS A 318 2.19 -18.50 -26.80
C HIS A 318 2.30 -17.91 -28.20
N LYS A 319 3.07 -16.84 -28.35
CA LYS A 319 3.50 -16.36 -29.68
C LYS A 319 4.40 -17.43 -30.27
N ALA A 320 4.07 -17.92 -31.46
CA ALA A 320 5.03 -18.64 -32.27
C ALA A 320 6.31 -17.80 -32.37
N THR A 321 7.43 -18.35 -31.93
CA THR A 321 8.76 -17.75 -31.92
C THR A 321 9.14 -17.23 -33.31
N GLY A 322 9.06 -15.93 -33.54
CA GLY A 322 9.46 -15.32 -34.79
C GLY A 322 9.02 -13.87 -34.91
N GLU A 323 9.23 -13.06 -33.89
CA GLU A 323 9.31 -11.60 -34.01
C GLU A 323 9.22 -11.01 -32.61
N SER A 324 10.37 -10.83 -31.97
CA SER A 324 10.51 -9.92 -30.84
C SER A 324 10.59 -8.50 -31.38
N GLU A 325 9.45 -7.94 -31.77
CA GLU A 325 9.33 -6.50 -31.89
C GLU A 325 8.95 -5.94 -30.50
N VAL A 326 9.98 -5.67 -29.71
CA VAL A 326 9.92 -4.71 -28.62
C VAL A 326 10.04 -3.34 -29.27
N GLU A 327 8.96 -2.85 -29.89
CA GLU A 327 8.85 -1.45 -30.16
C GLU A 327 8.47 -0.70 -28.86
N GLY A 328 9.46 -0.05 -28.24
CA GLY A 328 9.28 1.13 -27.43
C GLY A 328 8.79 0.95 -26.00
N GLU A 329 9.00 -0.17 -25.35
CA GLU A 329 8.94 -0.25 -23.89
C GLU A 329 10.39 -0.20 -23.33
N ASP A 330 10.63 0.84 -22.50
CA ASP A 330 11.93 1.07 -21.89
C ASP A 330 12.43 -0.16 -21.12
N ALA A 331 13.69 -0.51 -21.34
CA ALA A 331 14.36 -1.69 -20.79
C ALA A 331 14.40 -1.74 -19.23
N ASP A 332 13.95 -0.70 -18.55
CA ASP A 332 13.92 -0.59 -17.09
C ASP A 332 12.55 -0.98 -16.49
N ASP A 333 11.42 -0.83 -17.22
CA ASP A 333 10.12 -1.42 -16.84
C ASP A 333 10.15 -2.96 -16.94
N ALA A 334 11.09 -3.50 -17.73
CA ALA A 334 11.32 -4.93 -17.85
C ALA A 334 11.93 -5.58 -16.58
N LYS A 335 12.52 -4.81 -15.66
CA LYS A 335 13.14 -5.39 -14.45
C LYS A 335 12.19 -5.57 -13.27
N ASP A 336 11.15 -4.78 -13.15
CA ASP A 336 10.10 -5.00 -12.13
C ASP A 336 8.97 -5.89 -12.65
N LYS A 337 8.67 -5.83 -13.92
CA LYS A 337 7.99 -6.93 -14.62
C LYS A 337 8.84 -8.21 -14.62
N LYS A 338 10.17 -8.13 -14.46
CA LYS A 338 11.05 -9.27 -14.33
C LYS A 338 10.93 -10.04 -13.03
N SER A 339 10.46 -9.51 -11.92
CA SER A 339 10.09 -10.34 -10.76
C SER A 339 8.72 -11.02 -10.95
N ILE A 340 7.77 -10.40 -11.62
CA ILE A 340 6.49 -11.03 -12.03
C ILE A 340 6.66 -11.70 -13.41
N ALA A 341 7.33 -11.07 -14.36
CA ALA A 341 7.65 -11.63 -15.69
C ALA A 341 8.90 -12.53 -15.72
N GLU A 342 9.78 -12.55 -14.69
CA GLU A 342 10.73 -13.66 -14.49
C GLU A 342 10.02 -14.88 -13.93
N VAL A 343 8.92 -14.70 -13.21
CA VAL A 343 8.02 -15.81 -12.87
C VAL A 343 7.19 -16.22 -14.09
N GLU A 344 6.74 -15.28 -14.90
CA GLU A 344 6.04 -15.53 -16.17
C GLU A 344 6.98 -15.92 -17.32
N SER A 345 8.25 -15.49 -17.35
CA SER A 345 9.26 -15.90 -18.34
C SER A 345 10.07 -17.12 -17.93
N LEU A 346 9.91 -17.60 -16.70
CA LEU A 346 10.15 -18.99 -16.31
C LEU A 346 8.97 -19.90 -16.69
N GLU A 347 7.94 -19.40 -17.36
CA GLU A 347 6.98 -20.22 -18.06
C GLU A 347 7.75 -20.96 -19.17
N GLU A 348 8.29 -22.12 -18.79
CA GLU A 348 8.81 -23.11 -19.71
C GLU A 348 7.70 -23.35 -20.73
N GLU A 349 8.01 -23.23 -22.02
CA GLU A 349 7.11 -23.52 -23.16
C GLU A 349 6.37 -24.84 -22.89
N CYS A 350 5.14 -24.75 -22.40
CA CYS A 350 4.25 -25.91 -22.31
C CYS A 350 3.53 -26.01 -23.65
N ASP A 351 3.59 -27.17 -24.29
CA ASP A 351 2.89 -27.41 -25.57
C ASP A 351 1.34 -27.42 -25.38
N PHE A 352 0.82 -27.30 -24.16
CA PHE A 352 -0.62 -27.28 -23.85
C PHE A 352 -1.12 -25.83 -23.60
N CYS A 353 -2.10 -25.40 -24.40
CA CYS A 353 -2.77 -24.11 -24.30
C CYS A 353 -4.19 -24.30 -23.76
N VAL A 354 -4.49 -23.70 -22.61
CA VAL A 354 -5.83 -23.75 -21.98
C VAL A 354 -6.88 -23.10 -22.86
N TYR A 355 -6.55 -22.02 -23.54
CA TYR A 355 -7.48 -21.28 -24.40
C TYR A 355 -7.92 -22.12 -25.60
N ASP A 356 -6.98 -22.82 -26.23
CA ASP A 356 -7.28 -23.69 -27.38
C ASP A 356 -8.10 -24.90 -26.95
N ASP A 357 -7.77 -25.51 -25.80
CA ASP A 357 -8.54 -26.65 -25.27
C ASP A 357 -9.99 -26.25 -24.95
N ILE A 358 -10.21 -25.06 -24.33
CA ILE A 358 -11.56 -24.53 -24.08
C ILE A 358 -12.29 -24.30 -25.40
N ARG A 359 -11.68 -23.63 -26.37
CA ARG A 359 -12.27 -23.34 -27.68
C ARG A 359 -12.69 -24.61 -28.40
N ASP A 360 -11.80 -25.59 -28.50
CA ASP A 360 -12.07 -26.85 -29.18
C ASP A 360 -13.22 -27.60 -28.52
N LYS A 361 -13.29 -27.60 -27.18
CA LYS A 361 -14.38 -28.20 -26.41
C LYS A 361 -15.70 -27.48 -26.58
N LEU A 362 -15.70 -26.15 -26.68
CA LEU A 362 -16.91 -25.35 -26.95
C LEU A 362 -17.43 -25.58 -28.37
N ILE A 363 -16.52 -25.66 -29.36
CA ILE A 363 -16.88 -25.99 -30.74
C ILE A 363 -17.47 -27.40 -30.81
N ALA A 364 -16.86 -28.38 -30.14
CA ALA A 364 -17.38 -29.74 -30.05
C ALA A 364 -18.80 -29.81 -29.42
N ARG A 365 -19.17 -28.82 -28.59
CA ARG A 365 -20.53 -28.68 -28.03
C ARG A 365 -21.49 -27.86 -28.89
N GLY A 366 -21.05 -27.47 -30.10
CA GLY A 366 -21.90 -26.81 -31.09
C GLY A 366 -21.87 -25.29 -31.07
N ILE A 367 -20.97 -24.65 -30.34
CA ILE A 367 -20.77 -23.20 -30.41
C ILE A 367 -19.98 -22.88 -31.68
N PRO A 368 -20.48 -21.98 -32.56
CA PRO A 368 -19.74 -21.58 -33.77
C PRO A 368 -18.37 -20.98 -33.44
N ALA A 369 -17.34 -21.38 -34.20
CA ALA A 369 -15.97 -20.89 -33.96
C ALA A 369 -15.83 -19.36 -34.08
N GLU A 370 -16.67 -18.74 -34.94
CA GLU A 370 -16.76 -17.30 -35.15
C GLU A 370 -17.37 -16.54 -33.97
N GLU A 371 -18.07 -17.20 -33.07
CA GLU A 371 -18.64 -16.63 -31.84
C GLU A 371 -17.67 -16.66 -30.64
N ILE A 372 -16.49 -17.28 -30.84
CA ILE A 372 -15.43 -17.41 -29.80
C ILE A 372 -14.22 -16.57 -30.22
N ALA A 373 -13.71 -15.74 -29.34
CA ALA A 373 -12.53 -14.92 -29.61
C ALA A 373 -11.58 -14.85 -28.43
N TYR A 374 -10.29 -14.58 -28.71
CA TYR A 374 -9.26 -14.32 -27.73
C TYR A 374 -8.87 -12.84 -27.77
N ILE A 375 -8.79 -12.20 -26.59
CA ILE A 375 -8.29 -10.82 -26.50
C ILE A 375 -6.85 -10.70 -27.02
N HIS A 376 -6.07 -11.78 -26.97
CA HIS A 376 -4.68 -11.85 -27.37
C HIS A 376 -4.50 -11.72 -28.90
N ASP A 377 -5.54 -11.96 -29.68
CA ASP A 377 -5.52 -11.81 -31.15
C ASP A 377 -5.56 -10.34 -31.57
N ALA A 378 -6.09 -9.45 -30.70
CA ALA A 378 -6.13 -8.02 -30.95
C ALA A 378 -4.81 -7.36 -30.53
N LYS A 379 -3.95 -7.07 -31.52
CA LYS A 379 -2.60 -6.51 -31.28
C LYS A 379 -2.57 -4.99 -31.16
N THR A 380 -3.51 -4.28 -31.79
CA THR A 380 -3.61 -2.82 -31.79
C THR A 380 -4.85 -2.35 -31.03
N GLU A 381 -4.85 -1.10 -30.56
CA GLU A 381 -6.02 -0.51 -29.89
C GLU A 381 -7.25 -0.44 -30.81
N GLN A 382 -7.06 -0.25 -32.13
CA GLN A 382 -8.15 -0.31 -33.09
C GLN A 382 -8.75 -1.73 -33.16
N GLN A 383 -7.92 -2.76 -33.26
CA GLN A 383 -8.38 -4.16 -33.26
C GLN A 383 -9.11 -4.53 -31.97
N LYS A 384 -8.65 -4.01 -30.82
CA LYS A 384 -9.36 -4.20 -29.55
C LYS A 384 -10.72 -3.51 -29.56
N SER A 385 -10.80 -2.28 -30.07
CA SER A 385 -12.07 -1.57 -30.18
C SER A 385 -13.04 -2.32 -31.07
N ASP A 386 -12.61 -2.79 -32.24
CA ASP A 386 -13.42 -3.55 -33.18
C ASP A 386 -13.90 -4.90 -32.58
N LEU A 387 -13.03 -5.57 -31.81
CA LEU A 387 -13.36 -6.79 -31.07
C LEU A 387 -14.44 -6.52 -30.03
N PHE A 388 -14.31 -5.45 -29.25
CA PHE A 388 -15.29 -5.07 -28.22
C PHE A 388 -16.63 -4.64 -28.83
N ASP A 389 -16.63 -4.03 -30.01
CA ASP A 389 -17.85 -3.74 -30.74
C ASP A 389 -18.60 -5.02 -31.14
N LYS A 390 -17.88 -6.03 -31.66
CA LYS A 390 -18.45 -7.35 -31.98
C LYS A 390 -19.04 -8.04 -30.75
N VAL A 391 -18.35 -7.93 -29.58
CA VAL A 391 -18.90 -8.48 -28.32
C VAL A 391 -20.16 -7.71 -27.91
N ARG A 392 -20.15 -6.36 -27.95
CA ARG A 392 -21.34 -5.55 -27.60
C ARG A 392 -22.55 -5.86 -28.49
N ASN A 393 -22.31 -6.18 -29.75
CA ASN A 393 -23.37 -6.53 -30.70
C ASN A 393 -23.81 -7.99 -30.59
N GLY A 394 -23.12 -8.83 -29.83
CA GLY A 394 -23.41 -10.26 -29.68
C GLY A 394 -22.96 -11.08 -30.91
N GLU A 395 -22.07 -10.56 -31.75
CA GLU A 395 -21.43 -11.31 -32.83
C GLU A 395 -20.45 -12.33 -32.23
N ILE A 396 -19.63 -11.87 -31.26
CA ILE A 396 -18.79 -12.72 -30.41
C ILE A 396 -19.51 -12.91 -29.09
N ARG A 397 -19.83 -14.14 -28.76
CA ARG A 397 -20.58 -14.49 -27.55
C ARG A 397 -19.73 -15.02 -26.43
N VAL A 398 -18.52 -15.52 -26.73
CA VAL A 398 -17.56 -15.99 -25.73
C VAL A 398 -16.23 -15.32 -25.98
N LEU A 399 -15.77 -14.51 -25.00
CA LEU A 399 -14.49 -13.82 -25.02
C LEU A 399 -13.56 -14.41 -23.95
N LEU A 400 -12.41 -14.93 -24.36
CA LEU A 400 -11.37 -15.42 -23.46
C LEU A 400 -10.26 -14.40 -23.33
N GLY A 401 -9.75 -14.20 -22.11
CA GLY A 401 -8.64 -13.29 -21.91
C GLY A 401 -8.04 -13.27 -20.53
N SER A 402 -6.86 -12.67 -20.42
CA SER A 402 -6.19 -12.45 -19.15
C SER A 402 -6.64 -11.16 -18.47
N THR A 403 -6.51 -11.10 -17.14
CA THR A 403 -6.80 -9.92 -16.35
C THR A 403 -6.02 -8.70 -16.84
N ALA A 404 -4.73 -8.87 -17.15
CA ALA A 404 -3.88 -7.78 -17.63
C ALA A 404 -4.38 -7.15 -18.94
N LYS A 405 -4.96 -7.94 -19.87
CA LYS A 405 -5.44 -7.44 -21.15
C LYS A 405 -6.89 -6.96 -21.14
N MET A 406 -7.71 -7.53 -20.26
CA MET A 406 -9.14 -7.19 -20.12
C MET A 406 -9.45 -6.40 -18.84
N GLY A 407 -8.50 -6.23 -17.93
CA GLY A 407 -8.68 -5.53 -16.65
C GLY A 407 -8.89 -4.04 -16.79
N THR A 408 -8.28 -3.38 -17.79
CA THR A 408 -8.40 -1.93 -18.02
C THR A 408 -9.00 -1.62 -19.38
N GLY A 409 -9.80 -0.55 -19.47
CA GLY A 409 -10.31 -0.04 -20.74
C GLY A 409 -11.35 -0.92 -21.48
N THR A 410 -11.71 -2.09 -20.95
CA THR A 410 -12.65 -3.01 -21.59
C THR A 410 -14.10 -2.58 -21.34
N ASN A 411 -14.82 -2.23 -22.39
CA ASN A 411 -16.20 -1.76 -22.35
C ASN A 411 -17.12 -2.70 -23.15
N VAL A 412 -17.44 -3.86 -22.58
CA VAL A 412 -18.21 -4.96 -23.22
C VAL A 412 -19.46 -5.36 -22.46
N GLN A 413 -19.83 -4.61 -21.41
CA GLN A 413 -20.88 -4.99 -20.47
C GLN A 413 -22.29 -5.08 -21.06
N LYS A 414 -22.57 -4.45 -22.20
CA LYS A 414 -23.92 -4.23 -22.71
C LYS A 414 -24.79 -5.48 -22.70
N ARG A 415 -24.30 -6.60 -23.21
CA ARG A 415 -24.96 -7.91 -23.29
C ARG A 415 -24.33 -8.96 -22.39
N LEU A 416 -23.43 -8.56 -21.49
CA LEU A 416 -22.65 -9.48 -20.67
C LEU A 416 -23.53 -10.08 -19.57
N ILE A 417 -23.78 -11.39 -19.64
CA ILE A 417 -24.62 -12.13 -18.70
C ILE A 417 -23.83 -12.93 -17.68
N ALA A 418 -22.62 -13.40 -18.05
CA ALA A 418 -21.81 -14.22 -17.17
C ALA A 418 -20.32 -13.90 -17.29
N VAL A 419 -19.63 -13.98 -16.15
CA VAL A 419 -18.17 -13.96 -16.03
C VAL A 419 -17.71 -15.25 -15.37
N HIS A 420 -16.67 -15.86 -15.90
CA HIS A 420 -16.08 -17.10 -15.43
C HIS A 420 -14.65 -16.83 -14.96
N ASP A 421 -14.41 -16.82 -13.64
CA ASP A 421 -13.08 -16.75 -13.04
C ASP A 421 -12.49 -18.16 -12.96
N LEU A 422 -11.79 -18.58 -14.03
CA LEU A 422 -11.29 -19.95 -14.15
C LEU A 422 -10.03 -20.19 -13.31
N ASP A 423 -9.21 -19.17 -13.19
CA ASP A 423 -8.03 -19.15 -12.30
C ASP A 423 -8.11 -18.03 -11.28
N ILE A 424 -7.23 -18.11 -10.28
CA ILE A 424 -7.20 -17.21 -9.15
C ILE A 424 -6.07 -16.20 -9.34
N PRO A 425 -6.36 -14.88 -9.42
CA PRO A 425 -5.33 -13.86 -9.50
C PRO A 425 -4.58 -13.71 -8.17
N TRP A 426 -3.46 -12.98 -8.19
CA TRP A 426 -2.67 -12.71 -6.99
C TRP A 426 -3.20 -11.58 -6.12
N ARG A 427 -3.98 -10.66 -6.70
CA ARG A 427 -4.43 -9.43 -6.05
C ARG A 427 -5.95 -9.43 -5.91
N PRO A 428 -6.48 -9.00 -4.76
CA PRO A 428 -7.92 -8.80 -4.61
C PRO A 428 -8.49 -7.83 -5.64
N ALA A 429 -7.75 -6.77 -5.95
CA ALA A 429 -8.09 -5.77 -6.96
C ALA A 429 -8.39 -6.38 -8.34
N ASP A 430 -7.67 -7.45 -8.72
CA ASP A 430 -7.88 -8.12 -10.00
C ASP A 430 -9.25 -8.80 -10.05
N LEU A 431 -9.71 -9.42 -8.94
CA LEU A 431 -11.09 -9.97 -8.85
C LEU A 431 -12.15 -8.86 -8.92
N GLU A 432 -11.92 -7.73 -8.26
CA GLU A 432 -12.83 -6.58 -8.34
C GLU A 432 -12.88 -6.00 -9.75
N GLN A 433 -11.72 -5.91 -10.42
CA GLN A 433 -11.67 -5.47 -11.81
C GLN A 433 -12.41 -6.44 -12.76
N ARG A 434 -12.26 -7.76 -12.57
CA ARG A 434 -13.01 -8.78 -13.33
C ARG A 434 -14.51 -8.62 -13.10
N ALA A 435 -14.96 -8.55 -11.84
CA ALA A 435 -16.34 -8.33 -11.47
C ALA A 435 -16.91 -7.00 -12.02
N GLY A 436 -16.10 -5.93 -11.99
CA GLY A 436 -16.45 -4.62 -12.53
C GLY A 436 -16.64 -4.57 -14.05
N ARG A 437 -16.34 -5.65 -14.79
CA ARG A 437 -16.69 -5.75 -16.22
C ARG A 437 -18.15 -6.06 -16.44
N ILE A 438 -18.80 -6.78 -15.52
CA ILE A 438 -20.19 -7.20 -15.61
C ILE A 438 -21.11 -6.36 -14.70
N ILE A 439 -20.69 -6.07 -13.46
CA ILE A 439 -21.41 -5.21 -12.51
C ILE A 439 -21.11 -3.76 -12.86
N ARG A 440 -21.70 -3.28 -13.96
CA ARG A 440 -21.40 -1.96 -14.51
C ARG A 440 -22.62 -1.31 -15.13
N GLN A 441 -22.68 0.01 -15.02
CA GLN A 441 -23.71 0.81 -15.69
C GLN A 441 -23.70 0.56 -17.21
N GLY A 442 -24.88 0.50 -17.80
CA GLY A 442 -25.04 0.21 -19.22
C GLY A 442 -25.03 -1.28 -19.57
N ASN A 443 -25.05 -2.18 -18.59
CA ASN A 443 -25.43 -3.57 -18.79
C ASN A 443 -26.97 -3.64 -18.94
N GLU A 444 -27.46 -4.23 -20.02
CA GLU A 444 -28.91 -4.35 -20.30
C GLU A 444 -29.57 -5.47 -19.48
N ASN A 445 -28.81 -6.37 -18.88
CA ASN A 445 -29.30 -7.44 -18.04
C ASN A 445 -29.55 -6.94 -16.62
N LYS A 446 -30.68 -7.32 -16.01
CA LYS A 446 -30.98 -6.99 -14.61
C LYS A 446 -30.27 -7.90 -13.62
N ASN A 447 -30.09 -9.16 -14.00
CA ASN A 447 -29.44 -10.19 -13.19
C ASN A 447 -28.27 -10.75 -13.99
N VAL A 448 -27.13 -10.88 -13.36
CA VAL A 448 -25.90 -11.41 -13.96
C VAL A 448 -25.24 -12.43 -13.04
N GLN A 449 -24.34 -13.24 -13.58
CA GLN A 449 -23.70 -14.33 -12.84
C GLN A 449 -22.17 -14.22 -12.90
N ILE A 450 -21.52 -14.49 -11.77
CA ILE A 450 -20.07 -14.65 -11.69
C ILE A 450 -19.77 -16.04 -11.15
N PHE A 451 -19.14 -16.86 -11.98
CA PHE A 451 -18.72 -18.21 -11.63
C PHE A 451 -17.26 -18.22 -11.18
N ARG A 452 -17.00 -18.78 -10.01
CA ARG A 452 -15.64 -18.99 -9.47
C ARG A 452 -15.38 -20.48 -9.39
N TYR A 453 -14.34 -20.94 -10.10
CA TYR A 453 -14.00 -22.35 -10.19
C TYR A 453 -12.87 -22.70 -9.24
N VAL A 454 -13.10 -23.71 -8.37
CA VAL A 454 -12.17 -24.10 -7.31
C VAL A 454 -11.98 -25.61 -7.32
N THR A 455 -10.73 -26.08 -7.38
CA THR A 455 -10.38 -27.47 -7.17
C THR A 455 -10.04 -27.68 -5.68
N LYS A 456 -10.88 -28.44 -4.96
CA LYS A 456 -10.66 -28.77 -3.55
C LYS A 456 -9.38 -29.61 -3.37
N GLY A 457 -8.72 -29.46 -2.24
CA GLY A 457 -7.47 -30.19 -1.96
C GLY A 457 -6.27 -29.75 -2.78
N THR A 458 -6.36 -28.58 -3.44
CA THR A 458 -5.26 -27.95 -4.16
C THR A 458 -5.01 -26.53 -3.66
N PHE A 459 -4.06 -25.84 -4.28
CA PHE A 459 -3.71 -24.45 -3.96
C PHE A 459 -4.85 -23.45 -4.21
N ASP A 460 -5.87 -23.81 -4.99
CA ASP A 460 -7.00 -22.94 -5.29
C ASP A 460 -7.76 -22.47 -4.03
N ALA A 461 -8.17 -23.43 -3.19
CA ALA A 461 -8.98 -23.12 -2.00
C ALA A 461 -8.25 -22.16 -1.06
N TYR A 462 -6.95 -22.40 -0.87
CA TYR A 462 -6.11 -21.53 -0.05
C TYR A 462 -5.91 -20.14 -0.66
N SER A 463 -5.65 -20.09 -1.98
CA SER A 463 -5.44 -18.81 -2.68
C SER A 463 -6.68 -17.92 -2.59
N TYR A 464 -7.90 -18.47 -2.72
CA TYR A 464 -9.14 -17.73 -2.50
C TYR A 464 -9.25 -17.21 -1.06
N GLN A 465 -8.97 -18.03 -0.07
CA GLN A 465 -9.01 -17.62 1.34
C GLN A 465 -8.03 -16.48 1.62
N THR A 466 -6.82 -16.58 1.07
CA THR A 466 -5.81 -15.52 1.21
C THR A 466 -6.26 -14.21 0.56
N LEU A 467 -6.85 -14.27 -0.65
CA LEU A 467 -7.39 -13.09 -1.32
C LEU A 467 -8.55 -12.46 -0.55
N GLU A 468 -9.45 -13.28 -0.02
CA GLU A 468 -10.60 -12.82 0.76
C GLU A 468 -10.15 -12.10 2.04
N ASN A 469 -9.15 -12.64 2.75
CA ASN A 469 -8.55 -12.00 3.91
C ASN A 469 -7.87 -10.66 3.55
N LYS A 470 -7.12 -10.62 2.44
CA LYS A 470 -6.51 -9.38 1.93
C LYS A 470 -7.57 -8.33 1.60
N GLN A 471 -8.62 -8.72 0.90
CA GLN A 471 -9.72 -7.81 0.52
C GLN A 471 -10.46 -7.27 1.74
N LYS A 472 -10.78 -8.13 2.70
CA LYS A 472 -11.43 -7.74 3.96
C LYS A 472 -10.57 -6.72 4.72
N PHE A 473 -9.27 -6.95 4.77
CA PHE A 473 -8.30 -6.07 5.40
C PHE A 473 -8.23 -4.69 4.69
N ILE A 474 -8.06 -4.66 3.37
CA ILE A 474 -8.04 -3.40 2.58
C ILE A 474 -9.34 -2.64 2.77
N SER A 475 -10.48 -3.34 2.72
CA SER A 475 -11.79 -2.74 2.93
C SER A 475 -11.92 -2.13 4.33
N GLN A 476 -11.48 -2.81 5.38
CA GLN A 476 -11.49 -2.29 6.75
C GLN A 476 -10.68 -0.99 6.89
N ILE A 477 -9.48 -0.95 6.30
CA ILE A 477 -8.65 0.28 6.35
C ILE A 477 -9.33 1.43 5.61
N MET A 478 -9.85 1.18 4.41
CA MET A 478 -10.36 2.23 3.54
C MET A 478 -11.74 2.74 3.95
N THR A 479 -12.60 1.89 4.50
CA THR A 479 -14.01 2.22 4.77
C THR A 479 -14.31 2.48 6.23
N SER A 480 -13.52 1.96 7.16
CA SER A 480 -13.74 2.11 8.59
C SER A 480 -13.65 3.58 9.02
N LYS A 481 -14.59 4.01 9.85
CA LYS A 481 -14.52 5.33 10.51
C LYS A 481 -13.40 5.38 11.55
N THR A 482 -13.11 4.23 12.16
CA THR A 482 -12.02 4.01 13.11
C THR A 482 -11.32 2.71 12.72
N PRO A 483 -10.30 2.75 11.82
CA PRO A 483 -9.52 1.56 11.50
C PRO A 483 -8.77 1.05 12.74
N ALA A 484 -8.48 -0.24 12.78
CA ALA A 484 -7.64 -0.83 13.82
C ALA A 484 -6.30 -0.07 13.92
N ARG A 485 -5.80 0.13 15.14
CA ARG A 485 -4.59 0.96 15.36
C ARG A 485 -3.32 0.30 14.87
N LYS A 486 -3.31 -1.05 14.80
CA LYS A 486 -2.22 -1.87 14.25
C LYS A 486 -2.75 -2.89 13.26
N CYS A 487 -1.99 -3.17 12.23
CA CYS A 487 -2.26 -4.29 11.32
C CYS A 487 -0.95 -4.93 10.85
N GLU A 488 -1.02 -6.21 10.50
CA GLU A 488 0.10 -6.92 9.87
C GLU A 488 0.15 -6.62 8.36
N ASP A 489 1.37 -6.60 7.79
CA ASP A 489 1.52 -6.51 6.34
C ASP A 489 1.13 -7.85 5.68
N VAL A 490 0.19 -7.82 4.75
CA VAL A 490 -0.43 -9.02 4.15
C VAL A 490 0.21 -9.40 2.81
N ASP A 491 1.25 -8.68 2.37
CA ASP A 491 1.87 -8.95 1.07
C ASP A 491 2.84 -10.14 1.12
N GLN A 492 2.29 -11.34 0.93
CA GLN A 492 3.06 -12.55 0.67
C GLN A 492 2.82 -13.00 -0.77
N GLN A 493 3.87 -12.92 -1.59
CA GLN A 493 3.84 -13.39 -2.98
C GLN A 493 4.02 -14.91 -3.14
N ALA A 494 4.46 -15.58 -2.07
CA ALA A 494 4.64 -17.03 -2.05
C ALA A 494 4.06 -17.63 -0.78
N LEU A 495 3.51 -18.83 -0.89
CA LEU A 495 3.04 -19.58 0.26
C LEU A 495 4.20 -19.91 1.20
N THR A 496 3.97 -19.77 2.49
CA THR A 496 4.91 -20.24 3.50
C THR A 496 4.96 -21.76 3.53
N TYR A 497 6.05 -22.31 4.08
CA TYR A 497 6.18 -23.76 4.26
C TYR A 497 5.01 -24.39 5.03
N SER A 498 4.57 -23.73 6.12
CA SER A 498 3.44 -24.21 6.95
C SER A 498 2.12 -24.21 6.17
N GLU A 499 1.89 -23.21 5.33
CA GLU A 499 0.70 -23.10 4.48
C GLU A 499 0.67 -24.18 3.41
N ILE A 500 1.79 -24.42 2.72
CA ILE A 500 1.89 -25.50 1.74
C ILE A 500 1.64 -26.86 2.41
N LYS A 501 2.20 -27.07 3.59
CA LYS A 501 2.02 -28.34 4.32
C LYS A 501 0.58 -28.56 4.77
N ALA A 502 -0.09 -27.51 5.24
CA ALA A 502 -1.51 -27.57 5.59
C ALA A 502 -2.40 -27.98 4.41
N LEU A 503 -2.14 -27.38 3.25
CA LEU A 503 -2.87 -27.71 2.00
C LEU A 503 -2.67 -29.16 1.57
N CYS A 504 -1.44 -29.66 1.68
CA CYS A 504 -1.05 -30.97 1.17
C CYS A 504 -1.51 -32.13 2.05
N THR A 505 -1.72 -31.91 3.36
CA THR A 505 -2.13 -32.98 4.29
C THR A 505 -3.63 -33.23 4.32
N GLY A 506 -4.45 -32.27 3.86
CA GLY A 506 -5.92 -32.38 3.83
C GLY A 506 -6.57 -32.51 5.22
N ASP A 507 -5.82 -32.26 6.31
CA ASP A 507 -6.30 -32.40 7.67
C ASP A 507 -7.09 -31.15 8.08
N GLU A 508 -8.40 -31.32 8.32
CA GLU A 508 -9.29 -30.21 8.73
C GLU A 508 -8.82 -29.52 10.02
N ARG A 509 -8.08 -30.22 10.88
CA ARG A 509 -7.51 -29.64 12.11
C ARG A 509 -6.47 -28.57 11.79
N ILE A 510 -5.75 -28.70 10.68
CA ILE A 510 -4.78 -27.69 10.24
C ILE A 510 -5.52 -26.44 9.76
N LYS A 511 -6.66 -26.60 9.11
CA LYS A 511 -7.52 -25.49 8.73
C LYS A 511 -8.10 -24.77 9.96
N GLU A 512 -8.61 -25.54 10.94
CA GLU A 512 -9.08 -25.01 12.23
C GLU A 512 -7.97 -24.24 12.94
N LYS A 513 -6.75 -24.80 12.96
CA LYS A 513 -5.57 -24.14 13.55
C LYS A 513 -5.28 -22.79 12.90
N LEU A 514 -5.26 -22.72 11.55
CA LEU A 514 -5.00 -21.48 10.81
C LEU A 514 -6.10 -20.43 11.06
N MET A 515 -7.36 -20.85 11.12
CA MET A 515 -8.47 -19.95 11.47
C MET A 515 -8.32 -19.40 12.89
N LEU A 516 -8.04 -20.28 13.86
CA LEU A 516 -7.81 -19.89 15.25
C LEU A 516 -6.57 -19.01 15.41
N GLU A 517 -5.48 -19.30 14.69
CA GLU A 517 -4.29 -18.43 14.69
C GLU A 517 -4.62 -17.00 14.24
N ASN A 518 -5.45 -16.85 13.20
CA ASN A 518 -5.86 -15.55 12.73
C ASN A 518 -6.79 -14.84 13.73
N GLU A 519 -7.77 -15.56 14.28
CA GLU A 519 -8.70 -15.02 15.28
C GLU A 519 -7.99 -14.63 16.58
N VAL A 520 -7.05 -15.45 17.05
CA VAL A 520 -6.21 -15.14 18.23
C VAL A 520 -5.32 -13.93 17.95
N LYS A 521 -4.76 -13.80 16.74
CA LYS A 521 -3.99 -12.61 16.36
C LYS A 521 -4.84 -11.36 16.37
N GLU A 522 -6.06 -11.42 15.81
CA GLU A 522 -7.01 -10.29 15.79
C GLU A 522 -7.36 -9.87 17.22
N LEU A 523 -7.71 -10.82 18.08
CA LEU A 523 -8.03 -10.56 19.49
C LEU A 523 -6.83 -10.02 20.26
N ARG A 524 -5.61 -10.52 20.00
CA ARG A 524 -4.38 -9.99 20.61
C ARG A 524 -4.11 -8.54 20.19
N VAL A 525 -4.40 -8.18 18.95
CA VAL A 525 -4.30 -6.80 18.49
C VAL A 525 -5.27 -5.92 19.22
N LEU A 526 -6.54 -6.34 19.34
CA LEU A 526 -7.56 -5.61 20.11
C LEU A 526 -7.18 -5.48 21.61
N ALA A 527 -6.66 -6.55 22.20
CA ALA A 527 -6.19 -6.51 23.58
C ALA A 527 -4.96 -5.59 23.77
N ALA A 528 -4.06 -5.55 22.78
CA ALA A 528 -2.92 -4.64 22.80
C ALA A 528 -3.37 -3.18 22.65
N GLU A 529 -4.35 -2.93 21.80
CA GLU A 529 -4.96 -1.60 21.61
C GLU A 529 -5.65 -1.11 22.89
N HIS A 530 -6.43 -1.98 23.51
CA HIS A 530 -7.05 -1.70 24.80
C HIS A 530 -5.99 -1.37 25.87
N ARG A 531 -4.90 -2.16 25.97
CA ARG A 531 -3.79 -1.88 26.88
C ARG A 531 -3.10 -0.55 26.59
N ASN A 532 -2.90 -0.20 25.31
CA ASN A 532 -2.33 1.10 24.94
C ASN A 532 -3.27 2.25 25.36
N THR A 533 -4.57 2.09 25.16
CA THR A 533 -5.57 3.07 25.58
C THR A 533 -5.56 3.23 27.11
N VAL A 534 -5.52 2.12 27.83
CA VAL A 534 -5.40 2.14 29.30
C VAL A 534 -4.13 2.88 29.72
N PHE A 535 -2.97 2.55 29.11
CA PHE A 535 -1.70 3.20 29.42
C PHE A 535 -1.72 4.74 29.13
N GLU A 536 -2.34 5.17 28.02
CA GLU A 536 -2.52 6.58 27.72
C GLU A 536 -3.42 7.28 28.75
N MET A 537 -4.45 6.59 29.24
CA MET A 537 -5.33 7.13 30.27
C MET A 537 -4.65 7.17 31.63
N GLU A 538 -3.86 6.17 31.98
CA GLU A 538 -3.02 6.17 33.19
C GLU A 538 -2.01 7.35 33.18
N ASP A 539 -1.38 7.61 32.03
CA ASP A 539 -0.48 8.78 31.88
C ASP A 539 -1.22 10.10 32.04
N LYS A 540 -2.44 10.24 31.49
CA LYS A 540 -3.31 11.38 31.71
C LYS A 540 -3.68 11.55 33.20
N ILE A 541 -4.07 10.45 33.85
CA ILE A 541 -4.39 10.43 35.29
C ILE A 541 -3.17 10.86 36.10
N ALA A 542 -1.97 10.36 35.77
CA ALA A 542 -0.74 10.73 36.48
C ALA A 542 -0.38 12.23 36.30
N ARG A 543 -0.67 12.82 35.14
CA ARG A 543 -0.41 14.26 34.87
C ARG A 543 -1.46 15.17 35.40
N PHE A 544 -2.67 14.68 35.69
CA PHE A 544 -3.80 15.49 36.12
C PHE A 544 -3.51 16.35 37.34
N PRO A 545 -2.93 15.85 38.47
CA PRO A 545 -2.71 16.69 39.65
C PRO A 545 -1.83 17.90 39.36
N GLY A 546 -0.80 17.72 38.55
CA GLY A 546 0.11 18.80 38.15
C GLY A 546 -0.55 19.84 37.24
N GLN A 547 -1.45 19.40 36.36
CA GLN A 547 -2.21 20.30 35.48
C GLN A 547 -3.30 21.05 36.24
N GLU A 548 -4.03 20.35 37.12
CA GLU A 548 -5.05 20.98 37.97
C GLU A 548 -4.42 22.01 38.91
N GLN A 549 -3.30 21.71 39.54
CA GLN A 549 -2.56 22.63 40.37
C GLN A 549 -2.14 23.90 39.61
N LYS A 550 -1.63 23.73 38.38
CA LYS A 550 -1.24 24.86 37.52
C LYS A 550 -2.42 25.74 37.16
N LEU A 551 -3.53 25.15 36.71
CA LEU A 551 -4.73 25.93 36.34
C LEU A 551 -5.34 26.63 37.58
N THR A 552 -5.34 25.95 38.72
CA THR A 552 -5.83 26.53 39.98
C THR A 552 -4.96 27.69 40.43
N ALA A 553 -3.63 27.57 40.31
CA ALA A 553 -2.70 28.66 40.62
C ALA A 553 -2.91 29.86 39.67
N ILE A 554 -3.00 29.59 38.34
CA ILE A 554 -3.31 30.65 37.36
C ILE A 554 -4.61 31.36 37.68
N LEU A 555 -5.65 30.62 38.06
CA LEU A 555 -6.94 31.16 38.43
C LEU A 555 -6.83 32.05 39.68
N ALA A 556 -6.10 31.64 40.71
CA ALA A 556 -5.84 32.41 41.88
C ALA A 556 -5.08 33.73 41.60
N ASP A 557 -4.04 33.62 40.75
CA ASP A 557 -3.25 34.76 40.30
C ASP A 557 -4.09 35.76 39.50
N LEU A 558 -4.96 35.25 38.57
CA LEU A 558 -5.90 36.10 37.84
C LEU A 558 -6.93 36.80 38.76
N HIS A 559 -7.42 36.13 39.78
CA HIS A 559 -8.30 36.75 40.76
C HIS A 559 -7.58 37.84 41.54
N THR A 560 -6.32 37.62 41.91
CA THR A 560 -5.49 38.64 42.60
C THR A 560 -5.31 39.88 41.73
N ASP A 561 -4.95 39.66 40.44
CA ASP A 561 -4.79 40.77 39.49
C ASP A 561 -6.10 41.52 39.22
N ARG A 562 -7.22 40.80 39.14
CA ARG A 562 -8.56 41.43 39.04
C ARG A 562 -8.87 42.32 40.21
N GLU A 563 -8.58 41.89 41.44
CA GLU A 563 -8.78 42.71 42.64
C GLU A 563 -7.85 43.93 42.68
N ALA A 564 -6.62 43.78 42.15
CA ALA A 564 -5.71 44.92 42.00
C ALA A 564 -6.27 45.97 41.01
N LEU A 565 -6.82 45.52 39.88
CA LEU A 565 -7.43 46.39 38.87
C LEU A 565 -8.68 47.09 39.40
N ARG A 566 -9.52 46.44 40.20
CA ARG A 566 -10.71 47.02 40.80
C ARG A 566 -10.45 48.15 41.78
N LYS A 567 -9.24 48.19 42.35
CA LYS A 567 -8.81 49.25 43.27
C LYS A 567 -8.34 50.54 42.57
N LEU A 568 -8.15 50.48 41.24
CA LEU A 568 -7.70 51.60 40.44
C LEU A 568 -8.81 52.65 40.29
N PRO A 569 -8.50 53.98 40.29
CA PRO A 569 -9.46 55.04 40.04
C PRO A 569 -10.02 54.88 38.60
N ILE A 570 -11.36 54.92 38.49
CA ILE A 570 -12.07 54.73 37.21
C ILE A 570 -12.36 56.09 36.58
N ASN A 571 -12.07 56.21 35.27
CA ASN A 571 -12.48 57.36 34.47
C ASN A 571 -14.01 57.28 34.24
N PRO A 572 -14.79 58.29 34.62
CA PRO A 572 -16.25 58.24 34.52
C PRO A 572 -16.78 58.12 33.08
N GLU A 573 -16.08 58.68 32.10
CA GLU A 573 -16.49 58.70 30.69
C GLU A 573 -16.21 57.37 29.98
N ARG A 574 -15.08 56.75 30.29
CA ARG A 574 -14.65 55.52 29.64
C ARG A 574 -15.03 54.25 30.39
N LYS A 575 -15.42 54.34 31.64
CA LYS A 575 -15.65 53.21 32.56
C LYS A 575 -14.45 52.25 32.67
N LEU A 576 -13.25 52.73 32.39
CA LEU A 576 -11.97 52.06 32.49
C LEU A 576 -11.07 52.75 33.51
N PRO A 577 -10.06 52.11 34.08
CA PRO A 577 -9.09 52.74 34.95
C PRO A 577 -8.45 53.96 34.29
N VAL A 578 -8.17 55.01 35.12
CA VAL A 578 -7.46 56.20 34.64
C VAL A 578 -6.12 55.77 34.05
N PHE A 579 -5.83 56.19 32.81
CA PHE A 579 -4.62 55.79 32.11
C PHE A 579 -3.35 56.26 32.83
N LYS A 580 -2.47 55.32 33.15
CA LYS A 580 -1.21 55.58 33.83
C LYS A 580 -0.18 54.53 33.37
N ILE A 581 0.94 54.97 32.81
CA ILE A 581 2.08 54.16 32.43
C ILE A 581 3.37 54.81 32.88
N THR A 582 4.29 54.05 33.41
CA THR A 582 5.64 54.48 33.72
C THR A 582 6.62 53.84 32.76
N ILE A 583 7.47 54.60 32.10
CA ILE A 583 8.51 54.14 31.19
C ILE A 583 9.85 54.65 31.67
N GLY A 584 10.80 53.73 31.98
CA GLY A 584 11.95 54.08 32.79
C GLY A 584 11.50 54.59 34.15
N ASP A 585 11.90 55.83 34.51
CA ASP A 585 11.57 56.52 35.77
C ASP A 585 10.50 57.62 35.59
N VAL A 586 9.91 57.78 34.37
CA VAL A 586 8.96 58.86 34.05
C VAL A 586 7.54 58.32 33.96
N GLU A 587 6.65 58.99 34.64
CA GLU A 587 5.21 58.67 34.64
C GLU A 587 4.47 59.48 33.56
N TYR A 588 3.67 58.79 32.73
CA TYR A 588 2.86 59.41 31.66
C TYR A 588 1.37 59.17 31.90
N THR A 589 0.62 60.26 31.78
CA THR A 589 -0.87 60.26 31.82
C THR A 589 -1.47 60.62 30.46
N ASP A 590 -0.69 61.29 29.58
CA ASP A 590 -1.07 61.54 28.19
C ASP A 590 -0.68 60.34 27.30
N ARG A 591 -1.65 59.89 26.50
CA ARG A 591 -1.48 58.70 25.67
C ARG A 591 -0.52 58.91 24.49
N LYS A 592 -0.40 60.11 23.93
CA LYS A 592 0.47 60.41 22.82
C LYS A 592 1.92 60.43 23.26
N GLU A 593 2.18 61.11 24.39
CA GLU A 593 3.50 61.16 24.98
C GLU A 593 3.96 59.77 25.45
N ALA A 594 3.04 58.99 26.06
CA ALA A 594 3.30 57.62 26.47
C ALA A 594 3.62 56.69 25.27
N ALA A 595 2.90 56.85 24.15
CA ALA A 595 3.13 56.02 22.94
C ALA A 595 4.54 56.28 22.38
N LYS A 596 4.95 57.54 22.32
CA LYS A 596 6.28 57.94 21.87
C LYS A 596 7.38 57.45 22.80
N ALA A 597 7.22 57.60 24.09
CA ALA A 597 8.16 57.10 25.07
C ALA A 597 8.31 55.57 25.04
N LEU A 598 7.18 54.85 24.84
CA LEU A 598 7.21 53.41 24.67
C LEU A 598 7.96 52.99 23.38
N GLU A 599 7.74 53.73 22.29
CA GLU A 599 8.47 53.55 21.02
C GLU A 599 9.98 53.70 21.21
N ASP A 600 10.37 54.81 21.79
CA ASP A 600 11.81 55.09 22.02
C ASP A 600 12.43 54.03 22.94
N ALA A 601 11.73 53.59 23.97
CA ALA A 601 12.20 52.55 24.89
C ALA A 601 12.32 51.17 24.23
N VAL A 602 11.36 50.82 23.37
CA VAL A 602 11.39 49.51 22.65
C VAL A 602 12.46 49.51 21.55
N LEU A 603 12.62 50.62 20.81
CA LEU A 603 13.67 50.77 19.79
C LEU A 603 15.08 50.74 20.38
N ALA A 604 15.23 51.15 21.63
CA ALA A 604 16.51 51.08 22.36
C ALA A 604 16.94 49.64 22.71
N ILE A 605 15.99 48.67 22.67
CA ILE A 605 16.27 47.25 22.93
C ILE A 605 16.92 46.62 21.69
N LYS A 606 18.25 46.48 21.71
CA LYS A 606 19.01 45.74 20.68
C LYS A 606 18.89 44.25 20.98
N TYR A 607 18.01 43.54 20.27
CA TYR A 607 17.88 42.08 20.25
C TYR A 607 18.10 41.37 21.61
N ALA A 608 17.00 41.11 22.31
CA ALA A 608 17.04 40.32 23.52
C ALA A 608 15.95 39.28 23.45
N ASP A 609 16.34 37.98 23.28
CA ASP A 609 15.43 36.83 23.44
C ASP A 609 14.92 36.69 24.92
N THR A 610 15.39 37.52 25.81
CA THR A 610 14.99 37.61 27.21
C THR A 610 14.13 38.88 27.45
N PRO A 611 13.06 38.79 28.29
CA PRO A 611 12.24 39.95 28.60
C PRO A 611 13.05 41.09 29.24
N VAL A 612 13.02 42.28 28.65
CA VAL A 612 13.65 43.47 29.19
C VAL A 612 12.57 44.32 29.89
N LYS A 613 12.76 44.68 31.18
CA LYS A 613 11.85 45.53 31.89
C LYS A 613 11.92 46.95 31.33
N VAL A 614 10.80 47.48 30.86
CA VAL A 614 10.69 48.82 30.25
C VAL A 614 10.03 49.82 31.22
N GLY A 615 9.21 49.31 32.13
CA GLY A 615 8.52 50.16 33.08
C GLY A 615 7.38 49.44 33.79
N SER A 616 6.27 50.13 34.00
CA SER A 616 5.04 49.55 34.54
C SER A 616 3.78 50.17 33.91
N PHE A 617 2.72 49.38 33.75
CA PHE A 617 1.41 49.83 33.28
C PHE A 617 0.33 49.49 34.30
N GLN A 618 -0.38 50.49 34.79
CA GLN A 618 -1.45 50.32 35.81
C GLN A 618 -0.99 49.58 37.09
N GLY A 619 0.27 49.70 37.44
CA GLY A 619 0.89 48.99 38.57
C GLY A 619 1.40 47.60 38.28
N PHE A 620 1.29 47.10 37.01
CA PHE A 620 1.85 45.84 36.53
C PHE A 620 3.22 46.08 35.87
N ASP A 621 4.20 45.26 36.18
CA ASP A 621 5.55 45.38 35.58
C ASP A 621 5.49 45.11 34.08
N LEU A 622 5.92 46.09 33.28
CA LEU A 622 5.94 45.98 31.81
C LEU A 622 7.32 45.55 31.34
N SER A 623 7.40 44.41 30.70
CA SER A 623 8.60 43.92 30.00
C SER A 623 8.34 43.67 28.52
N VAL A 624 9.37 43.83 27.67
CA VAL A 624 9.27 43.64 26.23
C VAL A 624 10.33 42.64 25.79
N THR A 625 9.93 41.73 24.92
CA THR A 625 10.83 40.74 24.25
C THR A 625 10.83 41.04 22.77
N VAL A 626 12.02 41.12 22.16
CA VAL A 626 12.25 41.31 20.71
C VAL A 626 12.90 40.09 20.16
N ASN A 627 12.13 39.20 19.49
CA ASN A 627 12.67 37.95 18.93
C ASN A 627 13.44 38.17 17.61
N SER A 628 14.62 37.59 17.48
CA SER A 628 15.52 37.75 16.32
C SER A 628 15.34 36.72 15.22
N ASN A 629 14.20 36.00 15.12
CA ASN A 629 14.02 34.96 14.11
C ASN A 629 14.04 35.53 12.68
N MET A 630 14.87 34.94 11.83
CA MET A 630 15.14 35.28 10.41
C MET A 630 13.91 35.30 9.47
N MET A 631 12.70 35.02 9.98
CA MET A 631 11.44 35.05 9.21
C MET A 631 10.35 35.92 9.89
N GLY A 632 10.67 37.20 10.13
CA GLY A 632 9.72 38.15 10.66
C GLY A 632 9.78 38.27 12.19
N GLY A 633 10.77 39.00 12.69
CA GLY A 633 10.93 39.31 14.10
C GLY A 633 9.65 39.92 14.71
N GLY A 634 9.07 39.27 15.72
CA GLY A 634 7.88 39.76 16.42
C GLY A 634 8.28 40.35 17.76
N MET A 635 7.68 41.51 18.10
CA MET A 635 7.79 42.10 19.40
C MET A 635 6.63 41.65 20.28
N SER A 636 6.89 41.30 21.53
CA SER A 636 5.83 40.99 22.51
C SER A 636 6.06 41.73 23.82
N ALA A 637 4.98 42.16 24.41
CA ALA A 637 4.98 42.77 25.75
C ALA A 637 4.32 41.83 26.76
N CYS A 638 4.84 41.79 27.95
CA CYS A 638 4.32 41.06 29.08
C CYS A 638 4.09 42.04 30.24
N LEU A 639 2.84 42.09 30.72
CA LEU A 639 2.48 42.78 31.94
C LEU A 639 2.43 41.76 33.08
N LYS A 640 3.30 41.88 34.05
CA LYS A 640 3.45 40.92 35.13
C LYS A 640 2.89 41.49 36.42
N GLY A 641 1.79 40.90 36.91
CA GLY A 641 1.26 41.01 38.25
C GLY A 641 1.51 39.73 39.02
N ALA A 642 0.49 39.18 39.67
CA ALA A 642 0.50 37.79 40.11
C ALA A 642 0.50 36.85 38.91
N ALA A 643 -0.37 37.08 37.92
CA ALA A 643 -0.37 36.43 36.62
C ALA A 643 0.49 37.20 35.59
N SER A 644 0.77 36.56 34.46
CA SER A 644 1.41 37.20 33.30
C SER A 644 0.36 37.46 32.19
N HIS A 645 0.30 38.72 31.70
CA HIS A 645 -0.59 39.15 30.64
C HIS A 645 0.22 39.54 29.40
N THR A 646 0.29 38.66 28.39
CA THR A 646 1.11 38.88 27.22
C THR A 646 0.32 39.38 26.03
N THR A 647 0.94 40.25 25.22
CA THR A 647 0.36 40.74 23.96
C THR A 647 1.46 40.93 22.93
N LYS A 648 1.13 40.75 21.63
CA LYS A 648 2.05 41.07 20.53
C LYS A 648 2.02 42.58 20.26
N LEU A 649 3.21 43.17 20.11
CA LEU A 649 3.34 44.59 19.70
C LEU A 649 3.43 44.65 18.14
N ILE A 650 2.97 45.74 17.59
CA ILE A 650 3.01 46.08 16.16
C ILE A 650 3.79 47.38 15.95
N GLU A 651 4.11 47.72 14.72
CA GLU A 651 4.86 48.93 14.38
C GLU A 651 4.13 50.25 14.82
N SER A 652 2.80 50.21 14.96
CA SER A 652 2.01 51.37 15.42
C SER A 652 1.91 51.42 16.94
N PHE A 653 2.78 52.17 17.60
CA PHE A 653 2.86 52.23 19.04
C PHE A 653 1.62 52.83 19.74
N ALA A 654 0.88 53.72 19.04
CA ALA A 654 -0.42 54.22 19.56
C ALA A 654 -1.45 53.09 19.69
N HIS A 655 -1.44 52.12 18.81
CA HIS A 655 -2.29 50.92 18.88
C HIS A 655 -1.77 49.91 19.93
N ASN A 656 -0.47 49.92 20.22
CA ASN A 656 0.12 49.04 21.21
C ASN A 656 -0.39 49.36 22.64
N LEU A 657 -0.64 50.62 22.97
CA LEU A 657 -1.27 51.00 24.24
C LEU A 657 -2.65 50.37 24.39
N ASN A 658 -3.47 50.37 23.33
CA ASN A 658 -4.77 49.70 23.33
C ASN A 658 -4.63 48.18 23.49
N ARG A 659 -3.57 47.56 22.93
CA ARG A 659 -3.28 46.13 23.09
C ARG A 659 -2.84 45.79 24.51
N LEU A 660 -2.06 46.66 25.18
CA LEU A 660 -1.71 46.51 26.59
C LEU A 660 -2.96 46.60 27.47
N GLU A 661 -3.82 47.58 27.20
CA GLU A 661 -5.13 47.71 27.88
C GLU A 661 -5.99 46.45 27.69
N ALA A 662 -6.13 45.99 26.46
CA ALA A 662 -6.92 44.81 26.15
C ALA A 662 -6.36 43.54 26.83
N ALA A 663 -5.01 43.38 26.87
CA ALA A 663 -4.39 42.26 27.53
C ALA A 663 -4.67 42.24 29.05
N LEU A 664 -4.76 43.41 29.65
CA LEU A 664 -5.00 43.54 31.09
C LEU A 664 -6.49 43.53 31.45
N TYR A 665 -7.34 44.23 30.68
CA TYR A 665 -8.77 44.40 31.03
C TYR A 665 -9.65 43.23 30.60
N ASN A 666 -9.14 42.28 29.78
CA ASN A 666 -9.82 41.05 29.41
C ASN A 666 -9.70 39.93 30.48
N ILE A 667 -9.38 40.31 31.72
CA ILE A 667 -9.09 39.38 32.82
C ILE A 667 -10.31 38.50 33.16
N ASP A 668 -11.54 39.08 33.15
CA ASP A 668 -12.75 38.30 33.44
C ASP A 668 -12.97 37.18 32.42
N SER A 669 -12.80 37.45 31.12
CA SER A 669 -12.90 36.43 30.08
C SER A 669 -11.79 35.35 30.21
N ARG A 670 -10.61 35.71 30.70
CA ARG A 670 -9.55 34.76 31.01
C ARG A 670 -9.90 33.87 32.20
N ILE A 671 -10.50 34.43 33.23
CA ILE A 671 -10.99 33.69 34.40
C ILE A 671 -12.05 32.68 33.97
N GLU A 672 -13.06 33.09 33.19
CA GLU A 672 -14.11 32.19 32.67
C GLU A 672 -13.50 31.06 31.83
N ARG A 673 -12.57 31.39 30.93
CA ARG A 673 -11.88 30.38 30.11
C ARG A 673 -11.11 29.40 30.98
N THR A 674 -10.32 29.88 31.95
CA THR A 674 -9.53 29.00 32.82
C THR A 674 -10.43 28.14 33.72
N GLN A 675 -11.60 28.65 34.15
CA GLN A 675 -12.61 27.86 34.89
C GLN A 675 -13.20 26.76 34.00
N THR A 676 -13.49 27.06 32.72
CA THR A 676 -13.99 26.08 31.75
C THR A 676 -12.97 25.02 31.48
N ASP A 677 -11.70 25.42 31.29
CA ASP A 677 -10.59 24.47 31.05
C ASP A 677 -10.38 23.55 32.27
N LEU A 678 -10.50 24.08 33.49
CA LEU A 678 -10.40 23.28 34.71
C LEU A 678 -11.56 22.29 34.86
N ALA A 679 -12.79 22.72 34.54
CA ALA A 679 -13.97 21.87 34.57
C ALA A 679 -13.84 20.73 33.52
N LYS A 680 -13.38 21.06 32.32
CA LYS A 680 -13.11 20.06 31.27
C LYS A 680 -12.02 19.07 31.69
N LEU A 681 -10.92 19.57 32.25
CA LEU A 681 -9.82 18.70 32.71
C LEU A 681 -10.30 17.69 33.76
N ARG A 682 -11.20 18.11 34.67
CA ARG A 682 -11.79 17.21 35.69
C ARG A 682 -12.70 16.18 35.07
N LEU A 683 -13.51 16.54 34.08
CA LEU A 683 -14.36 15.59 33.35
C LEU A 683 -13.53 14.57 32.60
N ASP A 684 -12.50 15.02 31.85
CA ASP A 684 -11.57 14.15 31.12
C ASP A 684 -10.85 13.17 32.06
N HIS A 685 -10.57 13.62 33.31
CA HIS A 685 -9.95 12.74 34.32
C HIS A 685 -10.92 11.66 34.83
N GLU A 686 -12.19 12.01 35.08
CA GLU A 686 -13.21 11.01 35.46
C GLU A 686 -13.47 9.98 34.38
N GLU A 687 -13.51 10.43 33.12
CA GLU A 687 -13.65 9.53 31.97
C GLU A 687 -12.43 8.60 31.84
N ALA A 688 -11.21 9.12 31.99
CA ALA A 688 -10.00 8.33 31.98
C ALA A 688 -9.98 7.25 33.07
N GLN A 689 -10.44 7.58 34.30
CA GLN A 689 -10.54 6.61 35.39
C GLN A 689 -11.54 5.48 35.09
N LYS A 690 -12.64 5.77 34.40
CA LYS A 690 -13.62 4.75 34.00
C LYS A 690 -13.01 3.79 32.98
N ILE A 691 -12.34 4.33 31.95
CA ILE A 691 -11.69 3.50 30.91
C ILE A 691 -10.62 2.58 31.51
N VAL A 692 -9.82 3.07 32.45
CA VAL A 692 -8.77 2.25 33.12
C VAL A 692 -9.38 1.14 33.98
N ALA A 693 -10.58 1.37 34.54
CA ALA A 693 -11.26 0.38 35.37
C ALA A 693 -11.96 -0.73 34.56
N GLU A 694 -12.20 -0.54 33.28
CA GLU A 694 -12.86 -1.52 32.43
C GLU A 694 -11.85 -2.57 31.90
N PRO A 695 -12.06 -3.89 32.17
CA PRO A 695 -11.24 -4.94 31.61
C PRO A 695 -11.48 -5.07 30.11
N PHE A 696 -10.53 -5.68 29.39
CA PHE A 696 -10.70 -5.96 27.97
C PHE A 696 -11.95 -6.82 27.72
N PRO A 697 -12.95 -6.36 26.93
CA PRO A 697 -14.25 -7.01 26.82
C PRO A 697 -14.22 -8.43 26.25
N GLN A 698 -13.20 -8.73 25.43
CA GLN A 698 -13.05 -10.03 24.75
C GLN A 698 -11.93 -10.89 25.36
N GLN A 699 -11.53 -10.65 26.61
CA GLN A 699 -10.43 -11.40 27.24
C GLN A 699 -10.75 -12.90 27.38
N GLU A 700 -11.97 -13.26 27.78
CA GLU A 700 -12.39 -14.65 27.91
C GLU A 700 -12.39 -15.39 26.57
N GLU A 701 -12.80 -14.70 25.49
CA GLU A 701 -12.77 -15.25 24.13
C GLU A 701 -11.33 -15.49 23.66
N LEU A 702 -10.44 -14.54 23.92
CA LEU A 702 -9.01 -14.66 23.60
C LEU A 702 -8.39 -15.87 24.34
N ASP A 703 -8.61 -15.97 25.64
CA ASP A 703 -8.05 -17.05 26.49
C ASP A 703 -8.56 -18.43 26.01
N SER A 704 -9.86 -18.54 25.70
CA SER A 704 -10.47 -19.78 25.21
C SER A 704 -9.89 -20.22 23.86
N LYS A 705 -9.72 -19.26 22.92
CA LYS A 705 -9.16 -19.54 21.58
C LYS A 705 -7.66 -19.86 21.65
N GLU A 706 -6.91 -19.22 22.54
CA GLU A 706 -5.51 -19.53 22.79
C GLU A 706 -5.32 -20.94 23.34
N GLU A 707 -6.16 -21.36 24.31
CA GLU A 707 -6.13 -22.70 24.84
C GLU A 707 -6.48 -23.76 23.79
N ARG A 708 -7.51 -23.51 22.98
CA ARG A 708 -7.89 -24.40 21.87
C ARG A 708 -6.77 -24.50 20.83
N LEU A 709 -6.13 -23.38 20.47
CA LEU A 709 -5.00 -23.34 19.54
C LEU A 709 -3.81 -24.15 20.05
N LYS A 710 -3.54 -24.07 21.36
CA LYS A 710 -2.49 -24.86 22.02
C LYS A 710 -2.77 -26.34 21.94
N VAL A 711 -3.98 -26.77 22.31
CA VAL A 711 -4.41 -28.18 22.25
C VAL A 711 -4.29 -28.72 20.83
N LEU A 712 -4.78 -27.97 19.84
CA LEU A 712 -4.73 -28.35 18.43
C LEU A 712 -3.30 -28.46 17.90
N THR A 713 -2.43 -27.58 18.36
CA THR A 713 -1.01 -27.60 18.01
C THR A 713 -0.32 -28.85 18.56
N ASP A 714 -0.65 -29.23 19.78
CA ASP A 714 -0.10 -30.44 20.41
C ASP A 714 -0.62 -31.72 19.75
N GLU A 715 -1.92 -31.78 19.41
CA GLU A 715 -2.51 -32.90 18.66
C GLU A 715 -1.86 -33.09 17.28
N LEU A 716 -1.69 -31.99 16.52
CA LEU A 716 -1.05 -32.03 15.20
C LEU A 716 0.42 -32.43 15.28
N ASN A 717 1.14 -31.98 16.29
CA ASN A 717 2.52 -32.43 16.54
C ASN A 717 2.61 -33.90 16.84
N GLN A 718 1.69 -34.44 17.65
CA GLN A 718 1.61 -35.90 17.96
C GLN A 718 1.27 -36.68 16.68
N ALA A 719 0.27 -36.25 15.90
CA ALA A 719 -0.09 -36.90 14.65
C ALA A 719 1.07 -36.89 13.63
N ALA A 720 1.85 -35.82 13.57
CA ALA A 720 3.03 -35.74 12.73
C ALA A 720 4.15 -36.70 13.15
N ILE A 721 4.32 -36.92 14.44
CA ILE A 721 5.28 -37.88 15.00
C ILE A 721 4.85 -39.33 14.69
N GLU A 722 3.54 -39.62 14.81
CA GLU A 722 2.97 -40.93 14.49
C GLU A 722 3.03 -41.23 12.99
N ALA A 723 2.69 -40.26 12.15
CA ALA A 723 2.78 -40.38 10.69
C ALA A 723 4.23 -40.68 10.24
N LYS A 724 5.23 -40.01 10.83
CA LYS A 724 6.64 -40.31 10.58
C LYS A 724 7.07 -41.72 10.99
N LYS A 725 6.46 -42.28 12.02
CA LYS A 725 6.75 -43.66 12.46
C LYS A 725 6.14 -44.72 11.55
N ASN A 726 4.97 -44.40 10.94
CA ASN A 726 4.18 -45.35 10.19
C ASN A 726 4.35 -45.18 8.66
N ALA A 727 5.17 -44.21 8.20
CA ALA A 727 5.38 -43.95 6.78
C ALA A 727 6.07 -45.14 6.09
N PRO A 728 5.46 -45.78 5.08
CA PRO A 728 6.11 -46.78 4.29
C PRO A 728 7.31 -46.20 3.55
N LYS A 729 8.41 -46.98 3.44
CA LYS A 729 9.56 -46.60 2.60
C LYS A 729 9.12 -46.59 1.13
N ARG A 730 8.65 -45.43 0.65
CA ARG A 730 8.31 -45.23 -0.75
C ARG A 730 9.63 -45.09 -1.56
N GLU A 731 9.72 -45.76 -2.69
CA GLU A 731 10.72 -45.46 -3.71
C GLU A 731 10.43 -44.03 -4.22
N LYS A 732 11.40 -43.14 -4.04
CA LYS A 732 11.29 -41.74 -4.48
C LYS A 732 11.33 -41.65 -6.00
N THR A 733 10.17 -41.69 -6.62
CA THR A 733 10.01 -41.36 -8.04
C THR A 733 9.50 -39.95 -8.15
N CYS A 734 10.38 -38.93 -8.17
CA CYS A 734 10.00 -37.52 -8.33
C CYS A 734 9.49 -37.28 -9.74
N TYR A 735 8.17 -37.12 -9.88
CA TYR A 735 7.48 -36.90 -11.14
C TYR A 735 7.89 -35.59 -11.81
N PHE A 736 7.97 -34.52 -11.05
CA PHE A 736 8.42 -33.22 -11.55
C PHE A 736 9.84 -33.26 -12.13
N GLU A 737 10.75 -33.99 -11.51
CA GLU A 737 12.11 -34.18 -12.06
C GLU A 737 12.11 -35.01 -13.37
N ARG A 738 11.30 -36.08 -13.44
CA ARG A 738 11.15 -36.89 -14.65
C ARG A 738 10.53 -36.08 -15.79
N SER A 739 9.50 -35.30 -15.52
CA SER A 739 8.85 -34.39 -16.47
C SER A 739 9.84 -33.34 -16.98
N LYS A 740 10.65 -32.74 -16.09
CA LYS A 740 11.72 -31.80 -16.46
C LYS A 740 12.80 -32.49 -17.35
N MET A 741 13.27 -33.67 -16.96
CA MET A 741 14.26 -34.43 -17.78
C MET A 741 13.72 -34.79 -19.17
N LYS A 742 12.42 -35.15 -19.27
CA LYS A 742 11.78 -35.43 -20.57
C LYS A 742 11.69 -34.15 -21.42
N ARG A 743 11.31 -33.01 -20.84
CA ARG A 743 11.26 -31.73 -21.55
C ARG A 743 12.64 -31.26 -22.00
N ASP A 744 13.65 -31.34 -21.13
CA ASP A 744 15.03 -30.98 -21.47
C ASP A 744 15.59 -31.86 -22.57
N ALA A 745 15.29 -33.17 -22.58
CA ALA A 745 15.65 -34.10 -23.62
C ALA A 745 14.95 -33.78 -24.96
N ALA A 746 13.65 -33.43 -24.92
CA ALA A 746 12.90 -33.03 -26.11
C ALA A 746 13.42 -31.69 -26.68
N ARG A 747 13.81 -30.74 -25.83
CA ARG A 747 14.39 -29.43 -26.19
C ARG A 747 15.78 -29.62 -26.84
N LEU A 748 16.60 -30.53 -26.34
CA LEU A 748 17.89 -30.90 -26.94
C LEU A 748 17.71 -31.58 -28.28
N ALA A 749 16.67 -32.39 -28.46
CA ALA A 749 16.34 -33.05 -29.71
C ALA A 749 15.83 -32.08 -30.81
N LYS A 750 15.12 -31.00 -30.42
CA LYS A 750 14.60 -29.95 -31.33
C LYS A 750 15.65 -28.89 -31.75
N LYS A 751 16.84 -28.81 -31.09
CA LYS A 751 17.89 -27.87 -31.52
C LYS A 751 18.50 -28.34 -32.86
N PRO A 752 18.53 -27.48 -33.91
CA PRO A 752 19.19 -27.84 -35.17
C PRO A 752 20.70 -28.07 -34.91
N ARG A 753 21.19 -29.20 -35.31
CA ARG A 753 22.62 -29.54 -35.22
C ARG A 753 23.42 -28.51 -36.00
N THR A 754 24.29 -27.78 -35.33
CA THR A 754 25.20 -26.83 -35.99
C THR A 754 26.24 -27.62 -36.85
N PRO A 755 26.76 -27.02 -37.96
CA PRO A 755 27.65 -27.70 -38.88
C PRO A 755 28.95 -28.29 -38.28
N LYS A 756 29.32 -27.85 -37.04
CA LYS A 756 30.51 -28.41 -36.33
C LYS A 756 30.29 -29.80 -35.75
N ASP A 757 29.06 -30.27 -35.62
CA ASP A 757 28.79 -31.61 -35.08
C ASP A 757 28.76 -32.68 -36.16
N GLN A 758 28.69 -32.30 -37.46
CA GLN A 758 28.76 -33.24 -38.58
C GLN A 758 30.19 -33.68 -38.89
N THR A 759 31.20 -32.88 -38.50
CA THR A 759 32.61 -33.26 -38.75
C THR A 759 33.15 -34.25 -37.70
N LYS A 760 32.61 -34.32 -36.49
CA LYS A 760 33.04 -35.29 -35.48
C LYS A 760 32.46 -36.70 -35.68
N SER A 761 31.34 -36.83 -36.38
CA SER A 761 30.76 -38.16 -36.68
C SER A 761 31.38 -38.84 -37.93
N ARG A 762 32.01 -38.06 -38.83
CA ARG A 762 32.73 -38.61 -39.99
C ARG A 762 34.15 -39.14 -39.68
N SER A 763 34.80 -38.55 -38.64
CA SER A 763 36.14 -39.03 -38.23
C SER A 763 36.12 -40.32 -37.39
N LYS A 764 34.97 -40.75 -36.86
CA LYS A 764 34.82 -42.02 -36.14
C LYS A 764 34.46 -43.23 -37.06
N LYS A 765 34.14 -42.98 -38.34
CA LYS A 765 33.87 -44.07 -39.33
C LYS A 765 35.01 -44.37 -40.24
N GLN A 766 36.15 -43.68 -40.17
CA GLN A 766 37.35 -43.95 -40.97
C GLN A 766 38.53 -44.58 -40.19
N GLY A 767 38.26 -45.07 -38.97
CA GLY A 767 39.29 -45.67 -38.11
C GLY A 767 39.05 -47.14 -37.78
N ILE A 768 38.26 -47.87 -38.61
CA ILE A 768 38.12 -49.33 -38.53
C ILE A 768 38.11 -49.83 -39.98
N GLU A 769 39.27 -49.94 -40.57
CA GLU A 769 39.73 -50.88 -41.59
C GLU A 769 41.23 -51.09 -41.37
#